data_de29493af966b10334769e25da53cf6a
#
_entry.id   de29493af966b10334769e25da53cf6a
#
_cell.length_a   1.000
_cell.length_b   1.000
_cell.length_c   1.000
_cell.angle_alpha   90.00
_cell.angle_beta   90.00
_cell.angle_gamma   90.00
#
_symmetry.space_group_name_H-M   'P 1'
#
loop_
_entity.id
_entity.type
_entity.pdbx_description
1 polymer ?
#
loop_
_entity_poly.entity_id
_entity_poly.type
_entity_poly.pdbx_seq_one_letter_code
_entity_poly.pdbx_strand_id
1 'polypeptide(L)'
;MNTPPPRHNDFVRPIADGRWPLAVIALFVVALLATPRAHAEDEELLKSLQSLDAQVVPTAERESFANQVRDQQRRQMRDANDRSTVEWRQIKTRDDWERFRRDKLTALKKSLGSWPKTPSAVPTRVTATFDGDGFAIENLLYETRPGWWVTANLYRPSKPRESMPGLLICHAHHTPKEHGELQDMGMTWARAGCVVLVIDQVGHGERRQHPFATAADFNKPYRVGPADYSFRYDSSIQLQLVGESLVGWMAWDMMRGVDVLLARPGVDPKRLILLGAVAGGGDPVAVTGALDERFAAVVPFNFGGPQPETRFPLPDDAEVAFNYAGGGSWESTRNLRDSAGAGFLPWVIVGGIAPRRLVYAHEFKWDQDRDPVWKRLQTIFGLYDHTDFLAFTHGSGAVTGSSPQDTHCTHIGKTHRIRIHEAFRSWFGIDVSPETEFSSRLPADRLRCWTPELKQELKPKSLAEMTTALADQFAARNQRERQTQLIAGDNRRDLRRRWTELLNVASDDPLIVEQRVRQETAATVRVEAVALMSSSGNRVPIVLLTPKTLRDGQPVVVAICSQGKERLLKERSRDVADLLARGTAVCLVDPRGIGESKLGDSHGRRSSATSMSSTALMLGTPLLGQQLRDVRLAMTWLRKQPDLKGRRFALWGESLTPPNPDTALFRQPRDDDQALPAPSEPQAPLLALLTGLFEDDISAIYTAGGLTSWRSLLSDYLVLTAYDSLVPGALTVGDIADLIEPVRSDRRVRIEAAVDGWNRQVPANAKREGPTKWLVE
;
A
#
# COMPACT_ATOMS: atom_id res chain seq x y z
N MET A 1 -68.00 -32.02 1.30
CA MET A 1 -68.17 -33.42 0.95
C MET A 1 -66.94 -34.13 1.44
N ASN A 2 -66.99 -34.62 2.71
CA ASN A 2 -67.24 -36.02 3.08
C ASN A 2 -66.29 -36.96 2.35
N THR A 3 -65.38 -37.66 2.97
CA THR A 3 -65.52 -38.60 4.08
C THR A 3 -64.12 -39.06 4.61
N PRO A 4 -64.04 -39.68 5.79
CA PRO A 4 -62.81 -39.90 6.57
C PRO A 4 -62.25 -41.34 6.45
N PRO A 5 -61.24 -41.71 7.28
CA PRO A 5 -60.35 -42.86 7.06
C PRO A 5 -60.85 -44.17 7.67
N PRO A 6 -60.23 -45.29 7.46
CA PRO A 6 -60.42 -46.46 8.33
C PRO A 6 -59.21 -46.69 9.27
N ARG A 7 -59.55 -46.99 10.50
CA ARG A 7 -58.75 -47.63 11.54
C ARG A 7 -58.60 -49.13 11.21
N HIS A 8 -57.46 -49.73 11.53
CA HIS A 8 -57.40 -51.07 12.09
C HIS A 8 -56.31 -51.22 13.12
N ASN A 9 -56.77 -51.59 14.33
CA ASN A 9 -56.01 -52.25 15.40
C ASN A 9 -55.58 -53.61 14.94
N ASP A 10 -54.40 -54.12 15.43
CA ASP A 10 -54.45 -55.40 16.10
C ASP A 10 -53.10 -55.75 16.78
N PHE A 11 -53.28 -56.12 18.02
CA PHE A 11 -52.61 -57.12 18.85
C PHE A 11 -51.14 -57.00 19.24
N VAL A 12 -50.99 -56.46 20.43
CA VAL A 12 -49.89 -56.79 21.34
C VAL A 12 -50.12 -58.18 21.95
N ARG A 13 -49.19 -59.12 21.82
CA ARG A 13 -49.03 -60.23 22.75
C ARG A 13 -47.76 -60.05 23.57
N PRO A 14 -47.77 -60.28 24.91
CA PRO A 14 -46.60 -60.18 25.74
C PRO A 14 -45.72 -61.43 25.63
N ILE A 15 -44.45 -61.28 25.45
CA ILE A 15 -43.43 -62.35 25.70
C ILE A 15 -42.90 -62.14 27.07
N ALA A 16 -43.31 -63.01 27.99
CA ALA A 16 -42.63 -63.28 29.21
C ALA A 16 -41.40 -64.14 28.90
N ASP A 17 -40.20 -63.64 29.20
CA ASP A 17 -39.15 -64.41 29.86
C ASP A 17 -37.94 -63.48 30.05
N GLY A 18 -37.74 -63.06 31.29
CA GLY A 18 -36.67 -62.23 31.71
C GLY A 18 -35.35 -62.96 31.84
N ARG A 19 -34.51 -62.86 30.82
CA ARG A 19 -33.07 -63.06 30.98
C ARG A 19 -32.34 -62.28 29.91
N TRP A 20 -31.91 -61.06 30.25
CA TRP A 20 -30.91 -60.32 29.47
C TRP A 20 -29.53 -60.93 29.72
N PRO A 21 -28.69 -61.24 28.72
CA PRO A 21 -27.34 -61.72 28.95
C PRO A 21 -26.53 -60.62 29.66
N LEU A 22 -25.84 -60.98 30.73
CA LEU A 22 -24.96 -60.11 31.55
C LEU A 22 -23.94 -59.33 30.73
N ALA A 23 -23.63 -59.72 29.50
CA ALA A 23 -22.75 -59.03 28.56
C ALA A 23 -23.32 -57.70 28.03
N VAL A 24 -24.66 -57.58 27.89
CA VAL A 24 -25.30 -56.36 27.38
C VAL A 24 -25.40 -55.31 28.50
N ILE A 25 -25.60 -55.74 29.75
CA ILE A 25 -25.59 -54.86 30.93
C ILE A 25 -24.19 -54.34 31.19
N ALA A 26 -23.14 -55.18 31.03
CA ALA A 26 -21.75 -54.73 31.15
C ALA A 26 -21.34 -53.71 30.08
N LEU A 27 -21.81 -53.84 28.84
CA LEU A 27 -21.57 -52.83 27.77
C LEU A 27 -22.29 -51.49 28.02
N PHE A 28 -23.53 -51.53 28.58
CA PHE A 28 -24.26 -50.31 28.93
C PHE A 28 -23.69 -49.62 30.18
N VAL A 29 -23.21 -50.35 31.16
CA VAL A 29 -22.57 -49.79 32.36
C VAL A 29 -21.19 -49.22 32.04
N VAL A 30 -20.40 -49.84 31.15
CA VAL A 30 -19.12 -49.29 30.66
C VAL A 30 -19.35 -48.04 29.81
N ALA A 31 -20.40 -47.99 28.99
CA ALA A 31 -20.76 -46.78 28.22
C ALA A 31 -21.29 -45.65 29.12
N LEU A 32 -22.02 -45.93 30.19
CA LEU A 32 -22.54 -44.94 31.16
C LEU A 32 -21.46 -44.44 32.15
N LEU A 33 -20.38 -45.16 32.36
CA LEU A 33 -19.25 -44.73 33.20
C LEU A 33 -18.14 -44.04 32.40
N ALA A 34 -18.09 -44.25 31.08
CA ALA A 34 -17.12 -43.60 30.20
C ALA A 34 -17.51 -42.15 29.85
N THR A 35 -18.79 -41.83 29.76
CA THR A 35 -19.29 -40.50 29.37
C THR A 35 -18.99 -39.38 30.38
N PRO A 36 -19.12 -39.52 31.71
CA PRO A 36 -18.79 -38.46 32.66
C PRO A 36 -17.29 -38.15 32.77
N ARG A 37 -16.46 -39.17 32.57
CA ARG A 37 -15.00 -39.01 32.68
C ARG A 37 -14.38 -38.33 31.46
N ALA A 38 -14.87 -38.66 30.27
CA ALA A 38 -14.46 -37.97 29.04
C ALA A 38 -14.89 -36.46 29.06
N HIS A 39 -16.10 -36.17 29.52
CA HIS A 39 -16.56 -34.77 29.68
C HIS A 39 -15.75 -34.01 30.74
N ALA A 40 -15.32 -34.64 31.83
CA ALA A 40 -14.50 -33.99 32.84
C ALA A 40 -13.06 -33.71 32.34
N GLU A 41 -12.48 -34.63 31.58
CA GLU A 41 -11.16 -34.44 30.95
C GLU A 41 -11.19 -33.34 29.87
N ASP A 42 -12.27 -33.25 29.07
CA ASP A 42 -12.46 -32.17 28.06
C ASP A 42 -12.67 -30.80 28.72
N GLU A 43 -13.39 -30.73 29.86
CA GLU A 43 -13.54 -29.47 30.61
C GLU A 43 -12.23 -29.01 31.27
N GLU A 44 -11.45 -29.95 31.81
CA GLU A 44 -10.13 -29.66 32.39
C GLU A 44 -9.17 -29.15 31.31
N LEU A 45 -9.14 -29.79 30.14
CA LEU A 45 -8.33 -29.35 29.01
C LEU A 45 -8.75 -27.96 28.57
N LEU A 46 -10.05 -27.68 28.43
CA LEU A 46 -10.56 -26.37 28.02
C LEU A 46 -10.12 -25.30 29.01
N LYS A 47 -10.27 -25.51 30.32
CA LYS A 47 -9.83 -24.57 31.38
C LYS A 47 -8.31 -24.34 31.31
N SER A 48 -7.53 -25.41 31.11
CA SER A 48 -6.07 -25.34 30.99
C SER A 48 -5.67 -24.50 29.77
N LEU A 49 -6.33 -24.68 28.63
CA LEU A 49 -6.06 -23.89 27.42
C LEU A 49 -6.46 -22.41 27.56
N GLN A 50 -7.57 -22.11 28.25
CA GLN A 50 -8.01 -20.73 28.51
C GLN A 50 -7.06 -19.97 29.44
N SER A 51 -6.37 -20.68 30.36
CA SER A 51 -5.39 -20.10 31.28
C SER A 51 -3.94 -20.18 30.77
N LEU A 52 -3.72 -20.84 29.62
CA LEU A 52 -2.37 -21.02 29.08
C LEU A 52 -1.78 -19.69 28.62
N ASP A 53 -0.60 -19.35 29.11
CA ASP A 53 0.18 -18.25 28.60
C ASP A 53 0.73 -18.62 27.20
N ALA A 54 0.22 -17.99 26.17
CA ALA A 54 0.67 -18.20 24.79
C ALA A 54 1.90 -17.35 24.41
N GLN A 55 2.42 -16.57 25.34
CA GLN A 55 3.60 -15.73 25.10
C GLN A 55 4.87 -16.59 25.06
N VAL A 56 5.70 -16.30 24.07
CA VAL A 56 6.99 -17.00 23.86
C VAL A 56 8.13 -16.06 24.22
N VAL A 57 8.00 -14.78 23.92
CA VAL A 57 9.05 -13.79 24.15
C VAL A 57 9.07 -13.39 25.63
N PRO A 58 10.23 -13.49 26.31
CA PRO A 58 10.36 -13.08 27.71
C PRO A 58 9.94 -11.62 27.90
N THR A 59 9.31 -11.30 29.03
CA THR A 59 8.79 -9.95 29.32
C THR A 59 9.84 -8.86 29.14
N ALA A 60 11.09 -9.11 29.54
CA ALA A 60 12.20 -8.17 29.39
C ALA A 60 12.56 -7.86 27.91
N GLU A 61 12.18 -8.72 26.97
CA GLU A 61 12.49 -8.56 25.54
C GLU A 61 11.30 -8.08 24.70
N ARG A 62 10.09 -8.03 25.25
CA ARG A 62 8.84 -7.78 24.48
C ARG A 62 8.88 -6.46 23.71
N GLU A 63 9.38 -5.40 24.31
CA GLU A 63 9.47 -4.09 23.63
C GLU A 63 10.42 -4.15 22.43
N SER A 64 11.61 -4.70 22.62
CA SER A 64 12.57 -4.86 21.52
C SER A 64 12.07 -5.80 20.43
N PHE A 65 11.37 -6.85 20.84
CA PHE A 65 10.78 -7.81 19.90
C PHE A 65 9.64 -7.21 19.07
N ALA A 66 8.74 -6.44 19.69
CA ALA A 66 7.69 -5.71 18.96
C ALA A 66 8.28 -4.78 17.89
N ASN A 67 9.48 -4.24 18.12
CA ASN A 67 10.18 -3.36 17.19
C ASN A 67 11.00 -4.10 16.11
N GLN A 68 11.16 -5.43 16.19
CA GLN A 68 12.08 -6.17 15.33
C GLN A 68 11.88 -5.94 13.82
N VAL A 69 10.64 -5.88 13.35
CA VAL A 69 10.32 -5.65 11.93
C VAL A 69 10.77 -4.25 11.50
N ARG A 70 10.44 -3.23 12.29
CA ARG A 70 10.85 -1.85 12.05
C ARG A 70 12.36 -1.70 12.02
N ASP A 71 13.06 -2.34 12.96
CA ASP A 71 14.52 -2.25 13.07
C ASP A 71 15.21 -3.03 11.95
N GLN A 72 14.64 -4.14 11.49
CA GLN A 72 15.11 -4.86 10.31
C GLN A 72 14.95 -3.97 9.05
N GLN A 73 13.80 -3.36 8.86
CA GLN A 73 13.57 -2.45 7.74
C GLN A 73 14.52 -1.25 7.76
N ARG A 74 14.78 -0.68 8.95
CA ARG A 74 15.77 0.40 9.11
C ARG A 74 17.19 -0.04 8.71
N ARG A 75 17.59 -1.28 9.04
CA ARG A 75 18.88 -1.83 8.56
C ARG A 75 18.89 -1.95 7.04
N GLN A 76 17.86 -2.54 6.45
CA GLN A 76 17.75 -2.70 4.99
C GLN A 76 17.76 -1.36 4.24
N MET A 77 17.14 -0.31 4.81
CA MET A 77 17.19 1.05 4.25
C MET A 77 18.61 1.66 4.36
N ARG A 78 19.33 1.44 5.47
CA ARG A 78 20.74 1.82 5.57
C ARG A 78 21.60 1.10 4.54
N ASP A 79 21.42 -0.21 4.39
CA ASP A 79 22.14 -1.00 3.38
C ASP A 79 21.87 -0.47 1.96
N ALA A 80 20.65 0.01 1.67
CA ALA A 80 20.32 0.65 0.39
C ALA A 80 21.06 1.99 0.20
N ASN A 81 21.15 2.81 1.27
CA ASN A 81 21.95 4.04 1.25
C ASN A 81 23.44 3.76 1.01
N ASP A 82 23.98 2.76 1.71
CA ASP A 82 25.39 2.38 1.59
C ASP A 82 25.72 1.88 0.18
N ARG A 83 24.86 1.01 -0.39
CA ARG A 83 25.00 0.58 -1.80
C ARG A 83 24.97 1.76 -2.75
N SER A 84 24.00 2.67 -2.58
CA SER A 84 23.89 3.86 -3.43
C SER A 84 25.14 4.76 -3.35
N THR A 85 25.72 4.90 -2.15
CA THR A 85 26.94 5.68 -1.95
C THR A 85 28.15 5.00 -2.58
N VAL A 86 28.25 3.66 -2.50
CA VAL A 86 29.29 2.89 -3.20
C VAL A 86 29.17 3.05 -4.70
N GLU A 87 27.96 2.90 -5.27
CA GLU A 87 27.70 3.10 -6.70
C GLU A 87 28.06 4.53 -7.14
N TRP A 88 27.64 5.55 -6.36
CA TRP A 88 27.99 6.95 -6.61
C TRP A 88 29.51 7.19 -6.68
N ARG A 89 30.28 6.64 -5.76
CA ARG A 89 31.76 6.79 -5.74
C ARG A 89 32.46 6.19 -6.94
N GLN A 90 31.82 5.30 -7.68
CA GLN A 90 32.37 4.73 -8.93
C GLN A 90 32.15 5.62 -10.14
N ILE A 91 31.28 6.61 -10.07
CA ILE A 91 30.99 7.55 -11.14
C ILE A 91 32.12 8.59 -11.20
N LYS A 92 32.90 8.58 -12.27
CA LYS A 92 34.05 9.50 -12.49
C LYS A 92 33.91 10.29 -13.77
N THR A 93 33.19 9.76 -14.74
CA THR A 93 33.06 10.34 -16.07
C THR A 93 31.58 10.56 -16.42
N ARG A 94 31.34 11.38 -17.44
CA ARG A 94 30.01 11.55 -18.03
C ARG A 94 29.41 10.21 -18.48
N ASP A 95 30.20 9.34 -19.10
CA ASP A 95 29.72 8.05 -19.58
C ASP A 95 29.35 7.10 -18.44
N ASP A 96 30.05 7.16 -17.30
CA ASP A 96 29.67 6.41 -16.10
C ASP A 96 28.28 6.89 -15.58
N TRP A 97 28.12 8.21 -15.52
CA TRP A 97 26.83 8.79 -15.08
C TRP A 97 25.69 8.44 -16.03
N GLU A 98 25.88 8.53 -17.34
CA GLU A 98 24.85 8.23 -18.34
C GLU A 98 24.41 6.75 -18.30
N ARG A 99 25.34 5.81 -18.08
CA ARG A 99 25.00 4.39 -17.87
C ARG A 99 24.17 4.22 -16.61
N PHE A 100 24.68 4.73 -15.49
CA PHE A 100 24.01 4.66 -14.19
C PHE A 100 22.62 5.28 -14.24
N ARG A 101 22.50 6.52 -14.73
CA ARG A 101 21.24 7.25 -14.91
C ARG A 101 20.24 6.45 -15.73
N ARG A 102 20.63 5.95 -16.89
CA ARG A 102 19.75 5.19 -17.78
C ARG A 102 19.17 3.96 -17.10
N ASP A 103 20.02 3.18 -16.41
CA ASP A 103 19.60 1.95 -15.75
C ASP A 103 18.62 2.26 -14.60
N LYS A 104 18.92 3.27 -13.77
CA LYS A 104 18.06 3.68 -12.67
C LYS A 104 16.73 4.30 -13.13
N LEU A 105 16.74 5.13 -14.17
CA LEU A 105 15.50 5.70 -14.73
C LEU A 105 14.65 4.64 -15.47
N THR A 106 15.27 3.62 -16.04
CA THR A 106 14.54 2.48 -16.59
C THR A 106 13.80 1.71 -15.49
N ALA A 107 14.47 1.46 -14.36
CA ALA A 107 13.85 0.85 -13.19
C ALA A 107 12.73 1.71 -12.61
N LEU A 108 12.96 3.01 -12.47
CA LEU A 108 11.92 3.97 -12.07
C LEU A 108 10.70 3.89 -13.01
N LYS A 109 10.89 4.01 -14.31
CA LYS A 109 9.80 3.96 -15.28
C LYS A 109 8.98 2.67 -15.19
N LYS A 110 9.65 1.54 -14.97
CA LYS A 110 9.01 0.24 -14.76
C LYS A 110 8.19 0.21 -13.48
N SER A 111 8.67 0.80 -12.39
CA SER A 111 8.00 0.81 -11.08
C SER A 111 6.69 1.62 -11.08
N LEU A 112 6.55 2.56 -12.01
CA LEU A 112 5.40 3.46 -12.10
C LEU A 112 4.16 2.86 -12.79
N GLY A 113 4.25 1.62 -13.26
CA GLY A 113 3.13 0.94 -13.91
C GLY A 113 3.15 1.04 -15.44
N SER A 114 1.98 0.97 -16.06
CA SER A 114 1.84 0.99 -17.51
C SER A 114 1.74 2.41 -18.06
N TRP A 115 2.32 2.60 -19.25
CA TRP A 115 2.24 3.86 -19.98
C TRP A 115 1.29 3.71 -21.16
N PRO A 116 0.21 4.52 -21.24
CA PRO A 116 -0.70 4.48 -22.37
C PRO A 116 0.01 4.80 -23.69
N LYS A 117 -0.49 4.23 -24.79
CA LYS A 117 -0.06 4.68 -26.12
C LYS A 117 -0.47 6.14 -26.28
N THR A 118 0.49 6.99 -26.69
CA THR A 118 0.25 8.43 -26.89
C THR A 118 -0.63 8.65 -28.13
N PRO A 119 -1.86 9.14 -28.00
CA PRO A 119 -2.63 9.63 -29.15
C PRO A 119 -1.93 10.86 -29.74
N SER A 120 -2.13 11.12 -31.03
CA SER A 120 -1.55 12.27 -31.74
C SER A 120 -2.03 13.62 -31.20
N ALA A 121 -3.26 13.69 -30.66
CA ALA A 121 -3.84 14.89 -30.09
C ALA A 121 -4.44 14.61 -28.70
N VAL A 122 -4.47 15.64 -27.84
CA VAL A 122 -5.14 15.62 -26.54
C VAL A 122 -6.52 16.22 -26.70
N PRO A 123 -7.61 15.47 -26.45
CA PRO A 123 -8.94 16.06 -26.40
C PRO A 123 -8.96 17.18 -25.35
N THR A 124 -9.31 18.37 -25.76
CA THR A 124 -9.30 19.57 -24.90
C THR A 124 -10.62 20.34 -25.05
N ARG A 125 -11.13 20.89 -23.94
CA ARG A 125 -12.32 21.77 -23.91
C ARG A 125 -12.00 23.02 -23.12
N VAL A 126 -12.07 24.19 -23.74
CA VAL A 126 -12.10 25.50 -23.06
C VAL A 126 -13.53 25.76 -22.59
N THR A 127 -13.70 26.00 -21.29
CA THR A 127 -15.02 26.11 -20.65
C THR A 127 -15.37 27.58 -20.33
N ALA A 128 -14.36 28.41 -20.11
CA ALA A 128 -14.51 29.86 -19.92
C ALA A 128 -13.20 30.58 -20.28
N THR A 129 -13.32 31.86 -20.62
CA THR A 129 -12.16 32.75 -20.86
C THR A 129 -12.38 34.08 -20.15
N PHE A 130 -11.35 34.59 -19.51
CA PHE A 130 -11.33 35.86 -18.79
C PHE A 130 -10.16 36.71 -19.26
N ASP A 131 -10.43 37.92 -19.71
CA ASP A 131 -9.39 38.88 -20.04
C ASP A 131 -8.94 39.63 -18.80
N GLY A 132 -7.63 39.84 -18.67
CA GLY A 132 -6.97 40.63 -17.64
C GLY A 132 -6.05 41.69 -18.24
N ASP A 133 -5.34 42.42 -17.36
CA ASP A 133 -4.39 43.45 -17.80
C ASP A 133 -3.10 42.77 -18.34
N GLY A 134 -3.02 42.69 -19.67
CA GLY A 134 -1.88 42.07 -20.37
C GLY A 134 -1.89 40.55 -20.47
N PHE A 135 -2.94 39.89 -19.98
CA PHE A 135 -3.08 38.44 -20.04
C PHE A 135 -4.54 38.01 -20.27
N ALA A 136 -4.75 36.74 -20.57
CA ALA A 136 -6.05 36.07 -20.51
C ALA A 136 -5.93 34.72 -19.77
N ILE A 137 -7.02 34.31 -19.13
CA ILE A 137 -7.13 33.01 -18.42
C ILE A 137 -8.16 32.17 -19.15
N GLU A 138 -7.81 30.95 -19.50
CA GLU A 138 -8.73 29.94 -20.02
C GLU A 138 -8.91 28.84 -19.00
N ASN A 139 -10.15 28.60 -18.56
CA ASN A 139 -10.50 27.39 -17.84
C ASN A 139 -10.61 26.25 -18.85
N LEU A 140 -9.90 25.16 -18.67
CA LEU A 140 -9.89 24.08 -19.63
C LEU A 140 -9.88 22.69 -18.98
N LEU A 141 -10.42 21.75 -19.74
CA LEU A 141 -10.36 20.32 -19.46
C LEU A 141 -9.53 19.65 -20.55
N TYR A 142 -8.70 18.67 -20.18
CA TYR A 142 -8.05 17.81 -21.16
C TYR A 142 -8.06 16.35 -20.73
N GLU A 143 -8.25 15.45 -21.70
CA GLU A 143 -8.39 14.02 -21.46
C GLU A 143 -7.05 13.33 -21.63
N THR A 144 -6.56 12.64 -20.58
CA THR A 144 -5.26 11.96 -20.60
C THR A 144 -5.37 10.44 -20.75
N ARG A 145 -6.51 9.89 -20.35
CA ARG A 145 -6.96 8.51 -20.59
C ARG A 145 -8.47 8.55 -20.87
N PRO A 146 -9.05 7.56 -21.56
CA PRO A 146 -10.49 7.56 -21.87
C PRO A 146 -11.38 7.71 -20.62
N GLY A 147 -12.07 8.85 -20.51
CA GLY A 147 -12.89 9.25 -19.37
C GLY A 147 -12.12 9.89 -18.20
N TRP A 148 -10.79 10.00 -18.28
CA TRP A 148 -9.98 10.60 -17.22
C TRP A 148 -9.53 12.00 -17.59
N TRP A 149 -10.20 13.00 -17.01
CA TRP A 149 -10.04 14.40 -17.34
C TRP A 149 -9.20 15.15 -16.31
N VAL A 150 -8.36 16.03 -16.77
CA VAL A 150 -7.58 16.98 -15.97
C VAL A 150 -8.20 18.36 -16.09
N THR A 151 -8.46 18.99 -14.95
CA THR A 151 -8.89 20.40 -14.86
C THR A 151 -7.68 21.30 -14.78
N ALA A 152 -7.68 22.39 -15.52
CA ALA A 152 -6.55 23.31 -15.58
C ALA A 152 -6.99 24.76 -15.82
N ASN A 153 -6.14 25.70 -15.37
CA ASN A 153 -6.22 27.11 -15.77
C ASN A 153 -4.99 27.44 -16.61
N LEU A 154 -5.23 27.88 -17.86
CA LEU A 154 -4.17 28.30 -18.76
C LEU A 154 -4.13 29.83 -18.84
N TYR A 155 -3.00 30.39 -18.42
CA TYR A 155 -2.71 31.82 -18.49
C TYR A 155 -1.87 32.09 -19.73
N ARG A 156 -2.24 33.07 -20.54
CA ARG A 156 -1.50 33.45 -21.75
C ARG A 156 -1.43 34.96 -21.92
N PRO A 157 -0.44 35.48 -22.66
CA PRO A 157 -0.42 36.88 -23.01
C PRO A 157 -1.70 37.28 -23.77
N SER A 158 -2.21 38.48 -23.51
CA SER A 158 -3.31 39.03 -24.31
C SER A 158 -2.93 39.24 -25.78
N LYS A 159 -1.64 39.49 -26.04
CA LYS A 159 -1.04 39.55 -27.39
C LYS A 159 0.00 38.43 -27.53
N PRO A 160 -0.36 37.30 -28.17
CA PRO A 160 0.56 36.19 -28.41
C PRO A 160 1.79 36.64 -29.21
N ARG A 161 2.96 36.00 -28.89
CA ARG A 161 4.22 36.20 -29.61
C ARG A 161 4.53 34.96 -30.45
N GLU A 162 5.39 35.08 -31.44
CA GLU A 162 5.80 33.96 -32.30
C GLU A 162 6.55 32.85 -31.55
N SER A 163 7.27 33.21 -30.48
CA SER A 163 8.02 32.28 -29.65
C SER A 163 7.83 32.61 -28.16
N MET A 164 7.12 31.75 -27.44
CA MET A 164 6.76 31.92 -26.02
C MET A 164 7.21 30.70 -25.19
N PRO A 165 7.83 30.89 -24.01
CA PRO A 165 8.04 29.80 -23.08
C PRO A 165 6.71 29.17 -22.65
N GLY A 166 6.69 27.83 -22.52
CA GLY A 166 5.56 27.10 -21.94
C GLY A 166 5.90 26.64 -20.52
N LEU A 167 5.08 26.98 -19.54
CA LEU A 167 5.25 26.58 -18.14
C LEU A 167 4.11 25.67 -17.72
N LEU A 168 4.44 24.55 -17.06
CA LEU A 168 3.46 23.69 -16.41
C LEU A 168 3.70 23.74 -14.90
N ILE A 169 2.67 24.02 -14.12
CA ILE A 169 2.72 24.12 -12.66
C ILE A 169 1.84 23.05 -12.04
N CYS A 170 2.43 22.20 -11.19
CA CYS A 170 1.75 21.24 -10.33
C CYS A 170 1.68 21.82 -8.92
N HIS A 171 0.47 21.95 -8.37
CA HIS A 171 0.25 22.55 -7.05
C HIS A 171 0.67 21.62 -5.89
N ALA A 172 0.73 22.16 -4.67
CA ALA A 172 1.00 21.40 -3.45
C ALA A 172 -0.21 20.54 -3.00
N HIS A 173 0.00 19.76 -1.96
CA HIS A 173 -0.99 18.84 -1.39
C HIS A 173 -2.12 19.51 -0.59
N HIS A 174 -2.10 20.82 -0.39
CA HIS A 174 -3.11 21.54 0.39
C HIS A 174 -3.97 22.52 -0.40
N THR A 175 -3.57 22.85 -1.62
CA THR A 175 -4.19 23.93 -2.36
C THR A 175 -4.38 23.56 -3.83
N PRO A 176 -5.61 23.62 -4.36
CA PRO A 176 -5.89 23.36 -5.76
C PRO A 176 -5.47 24.51 -6.68
N LYS A 177 -5.62 24.32 -7.99
CA LYS A 177 -5.17 25.25 -9.05
C LYS A 177 -5.67 26.70 -8.94
N GLU A 178 -6.82 26.92 -8.32
CA GLU A 178 -7.40 28.24 -8.12
C GLU A 178 -6.79 29.04 -6.96
N HIS A 179 -5.83 28.48 -6.22
CA HIS A 179 -5.19 29.18 -5.10
C HIS A 179 -4.47 30.45 -5.53
N GLY A 180 -4.54 31.49 -4.69
CA GLY A 180 -4.07 32.85 -5.04
C GLY A 180 -2.66 32.95 -5.56
N GLU A 181 -1.66 32.33 -4.94
CA GLU A 181 -0.28 32.42 -5.43
C GLU A 181 -0.04 31.65 -6.75
N LEU A 182 -0.84 30.63 -7.04
CA LEU A 182 -0.81 29.97 -8.35
C LEU A 182 -1.34 30.90 -9.43
N GLN A 183 -2.40 31.69 -9.11
CA GLN A 183 -2.89 32.74 -9.97
C GLN A 183 -1.83 33.82 -10.17
N ASP A 184 -1.18 34.30 -9.10
CA ASP A 184 -0.11 35.32 -9.18
C ASP A 184 1.00 34.90 -10.14
N MET A 185 1.48 33.65 -10.03
CA MET A 185 2.47 33.09 -10.95
C MET A 185 1.97 33.01 -12.37
N GLY A 186 0.75 32.50 -12.57
CA GLY A 186 0.12 32.40 -13.89
C GLY A 186 0.01 33.78 -14.59
N MET A 187 -0.53 34.76 -13.90
CA MET A 187 -0.70 36.14 -14.43
C MET A 187 0.64 36.83 -14.67
N THR A 188 1.58 36.74 -13.71
CA THR A 188 2.90 37.35 -13.78
C THR A 188 3.69 36.86 -15.00
N TRP A 189 3.80 35.55 -15.15
CA TRP A 189 4.55 34.96 -16.27
C TRP A 189 3.82 35.12 -17.62
N ALA A 190 2.49 35.10 -17.61
CA ALA A 190 1.74 35.43 -18.84
C ALA A 190 2.01 36.87 -19.32
N ARG A 191 2.03 37.85 -18.42
CA ARG A 191 2.43 39.23 -18.73
C ARG A 191 3.88 39.34 -19.25
N ALA A 192 4.77 38.49 -18.72
CA ALA A 192 6.16 38.38 -19.19
C ALA A 192 6.27 37.66 -20.55
N GLY A 193 5.19 37.19 -21.13
CA GLY A 193 5.14 36.56 -22.45
C GLY A 193 5.20 35.04 -22.47
N CYS A 194 4.87 34.39 -21.36
CA CYS A 194 4.80 32.92 -21.25
C CYS A 194 3.37 32.40 -21.42
N VAL A 195 3.22 31.14 -21.80
CA VAL A 195 1.96 30.38 -21.67
C VAL A 195 2.09 29.47 -20.47
N VAL A 196 1.23 29.63 -19.46
CA VAL A 196 1.32 28.94 -18.17
C VAL A 196 0.11 28.05 -17.93
N LEU A 197 0.30 26.77 -17.78
CA LEU A 197 -0.73 25.76 -17.47
C LEU A 197 -0.62 25.36 -16.01
N VAL A 198 -1.64 25.67 -15.20
CA VAL A 198 -1.77 25.24 -13.80
C VAL A 198 -2.81 24.15 -13.73
N ILE A 199 -2.42 22.95 -13.29
CA ILE A 199 -3.29 21.77 -13.29
C ILE A 199 -3.73 21.37 -11.89
N ASP A 200 -4.94 20.78 -11.75
CA ASP A 200 -5.30 20.03 -10.54
C ASP A 200 -4.66 18.64 -10.56
N GLN A 201 -4.08 18.26 -9.43
CA GLN A 201 -3.57 16.91 -9.21
C GLN A 201 -4.72 15.91 -9.02
N VAL A 202 -4.40 14.62 -9.20
CA VAL A 202 -5.29 13.53 -8.82
C VAL A 202 -5.69 13.66 -7.34
N GLY A 203 -6.99 13.63 -7.06
CA GLY A 203 -7.55 13.69 -5.73
C GLY A 203 -7.71 15.07 -5.11
N HIS A 204 -7.39 16.16 -5.86
CA HIS A 204 -7.49 17.53 -5.36
C HIS A 204 -8.39 18.40 -6.24
N GLY A 205 -8.89 19.48 -5.66
CA GLY A 205 -9.68 20.47 -6.35
C GLY A 205 -10.90 19.88 -7.03
N GLU A 206 -11.05 20.15 -8.33
CA GLU A 206 -12.15 19.59 -9.12
C GLU A 206 -11.95 18.12 -9.52
N ARG A 207 -10.79 17.51 -9.17
CA ARG A 207 -10.47 16.09 -9.37
C ARG A 207 -10.53 15.26 -8.07
N ARG A 208 -11.24 15.77 -7.08
CA ARG A 208 -11.47 15.11 -5.79
C ARG A 208 -12.11 13.73 -5.99
N GLN A 209 -11.65 12.72 -5.25
CA GLN A 209 -12.10 11.34 -5.37
C GLN A 209 -13.03 10.89 -4.23
N HIS A 210 -13.37 11.78 -3.30
CA HIS A 210 -14.29 11.53 -2.19
C HIS A 210 -15.44 12.55 -2.19
N PRO A 211 -16.61 12.23 -1.58
CA PRO A 211 -17.79 13.10 -1.63
C PRO A 211 -17.71 14.30 -0.68
N PHE A 212 -16.82 14.30 0.31
CA PHE A 212 -16.77 15.31 1.37
C PHE A 212 -16.15 16.61 0.87
N ALA A 213 -16.96 17.64 0.69
CA ALA A 213 -16.55 18.89 0.05
C ALA A 213 -16.69 20.13 0.94
N THR A 214 -17.44 20.04 2.04
CA THR A 214 -17.83 21.19 2.88
C THR A 214 -17.63 20.89 4.37
N ALA A 215 -17.63 21.95 5.18
CA ALA A 215 -17.56 21.81 6.64
C ALA A 215 -18.76 21.02 7.24
N ALA A 216 -19.90 21.00 6.53
CA ALA A 216 -21.10 20.28 6.98
C ALA A 216 -20.94 18.74 6.88
N ASP A 217 -19.97 18.27 6.09
CA ASP A 217 -19.69 16.84 5.94
C ASP A 217 -18.90 16.26 7.14
N PHE A 218 -18.43 17.11 8.06
CA PHE A 218 -17.57 16.74 9.19
C PHE A 218 -18.06 17.35 10.51
N ASN A 219 -17.76 16.69 11.60
CA ASN A 219 -18.14 17.16 12.96
C ASN A 219 -17.16 18.19 13.54
N LYS A 220 -15.98 18.35 12.93
CA LYS A 220 -14.94 19.29 13.34
C LYS A 220 -14.64 20.30 12.23
N PRO A 221 -13.97 21.41 12.54
CA PRO A 221 -13.51 22.33 11.51
C PRO A 221 -12.77 21.62 10.40
N TYR A 222 -13.30 21.73 9.21
CA TYR A 222 -12.82 21.02 8.03
C TYR A 222 -11.94 21.95 7.18
N ARG A 223 -10.83 21.39 6.71
CA ARG A 223 -9.96 22.02 5.72
C ARG A 223 -9.86 21.12 4.51
N VAL A 224 -10.33 21.62 3.38
CA VAL A 224 -10.43 20.90 2.10
C VAL A 224 -9.12 20.24 1.68
N GLY A 225 -8.03 20.99 1.65
CA GLY A 225 -6.73 20.48 1.19
C GLY A 225 -6.20 19.31 2.03
N PRO A 226 -6.18 19.40 3.36
CA PRO A 226 -5.80 18.26 4.21
C PRO A 226 -6.68 17.03 4.03
N ALA A 227 -7.98 17.21 3.75
CA ALA A 227 -8.89 16.11 3.49
C ALA A 227 -8.56 15.43 2.15
N ASP A 228 -8.46 16.20 1.06
CA ASP A 228 -8.08 15.72 -0.27
C ASP A 228 -6.77 14.93 -0.20
N TYR A 229 -5.78 15.46 0.51
CA TYR A 229 -4.49 14.82 0.71
C TYR A 229 -4.60 13.47 1.46
N SER A 230 -5.48 13.38 2.46
CA SER A 230 -5.70 12.16 3.23
C SER A 230 -6.23 11.03 2.35
N PHE A 231 -7.28 11.28 1.55
CA PHE A 231 -7.86 10.27 0.66
C PHE A 231 -6.96 9.85 -0.50
N ARG A 232 -5.93 10.63 -0.81
CA ARG A 232 -4.94 10.26 -1.84
C ARG A 232 -4.16 9.00 -1.52
N TYR A 233 -4.02 8.64 -0.22
CA TYR A 233 -3.40 7.38 0.18
C TYR A 233 -4.21 6.18 -0.26
N ASP A 234 -5.54 6.24 -0.08
CA ASP A 234 -6.44 5.19 -0.53
C ASP A 234 -6.40 5.06 -2.06
N SER A 235 -6.40 6.18 -2.76
CA SER A 235 -6.23 6.23 -4.23
C SER A 235 -4.90 5.58 -4.67
N SER A 236 -3.81 5.84 -3.96
CA SER A 236 -2.51 5.21 -4.24
C SER A 236 -2.56 3.69 -4.08
N ILE A 237 -3.21 3.20 -3.01
CA ILE A 237 -3.35 1.77 -2.75
C ILE A 237 -4.18 1.09 -3.84
N GLN A 238 -5.30 1.70 -4.25
CA GLN A 238 -6.15 1.18 -5.32
C GLN A 238 -5.38 1.03 -6.64
N LEU A 239 -4.58 2.04 -7.00
CA LEU A 239 -3.69 1.96 -8.17
C LEU A 239 -2.63 0.86 -8.01
N GLN A 240 -2.02 0.74 -6.85
CA GLN A 240 -1.01 -0.30 -6.60
C GLN A 240 -1.60 -1.71 -6.73
N LEU A 241 -2.83 -1.96 -6.29
CA LEU A 241 -3.48 -3.27 -6.43
C LEU A 241 -3.59 -3.72 -7.89
N VAL A 242 -3.78 -2.78 -8.82
CA VAL A 242 -3.81 -3.04 -10.27
C VAL A 242 -2.45 -2.85 -10.95
N GLY A 243 -1.35 -2.80 -10.17
CA GLY A 243 0.01 -2.68 -10.69
C GLY A 243 0.43 -1.30 -11.19
N GLU A 244 -0.41 -0.31 -10.97
CA GLU A 244 -0.19 1.10 -11.34
C GLU A 244 0.40 1.90 -10.17
N SER A 245 0.77 3.16 -10.43
CA SER A 245 1.31 4.09 -9.44
C SER A 245 0.61 5.44 -9.53
N LEU A 246 0.29 6.04 -8.37
CA LEU A 246 -0.28 7.39 -8.32
C LEU A 246 0.66 8.41 -8.99
N VAL A 247 1.96 8.32 -8.70
CA VAL A 247 2.96 9.20 -9.32
C VAL A 247 3.08 8.95 -10.82
N GLY A 248 2.95 7.69 -11.27
CA GLY A 248 2.90 7.36 -12.69
C GLY A 248 1.72 8.01 -13.41
N TRP A 249 0.55 8.02 -12.77
CA TRP A 249 -0.63 8.70 -13.33
C TRP A 249 -0.48 10.22 -13.33
N MET A 250 0.07 10.81 -12.27
CA MET A 250 0.35 12.24 -12.20
C MET A 250 1.40 12.67 -13.24
N ALA A 251 2.46 11.88 -13.41
CA ALA A 251 3.48 12.12 -14.42
C ALA A 251 2.89 12.08 -15.84
N TRP A 252 2.03 11.08 -16.11
CA TRP A 252 1.34 11.01 -17.39
C TRP A 252 0.44 12.21 -17.64
N ASP A 253 -0.33 12.65 -16.64
CA ASP A 253 -1.18 13.84 -16.75
C ASP A 253 -0.36 15.09 -17.10
N MET A 254 0.83 15.27 -16.50
CA MET A 254 1.76 16.36 -16.81
C MET A 254 2.38 16.23 -18.21
N MET A 255 2.77 15.02 -18.63
CA MET A 255 3.28 14.76 -19.98
C MET A 255 2.22 15.12 -21.05
N ARG A 256 0.94 14.81 -20.79
CA ARG A 256 -0.17 15.22 -21.66
C ARG A 256 -0.45 16.73 -21.57
N GLY A 257 -0.22 17.34 -20.40
CA GLY A 257 -0.25 18.80 -20.25
C GLY A 257 0.79 19.53 -21.11
N VAL A 258 1.96 18.92 -21.33
CA VAL A 258 2.95 19.43 -22.32
C VAL A 258 2.38 19.43 -23.72
N ASP A 259 1.65 18.38 -24.11
CA ASP A 259 1.02 18.33 -25.44
C ASP A 259 -0.05 19.42 -25.61
N VAL A 260 -0.79 19.73 -24.52
CA VAL A 260 -1.73 20.87 -24.49
C VAL A 260 -1.01 22.20 -24.69
N LEU A 261 0.15 22.39 -24.02
CA LEU A 261 0.97 23.60 -24.21
C LEU A 261 1.49 23.71 -25.63
N LEU A 262 2.06 22.63 -26.17
CA LEU A 262 2.63 22.61 -27.54
C LEU A 262 1.58 22.78 -28.64
N ALA A 263 0.31 22.47 -28.36
CA ALA A 263 -0.80 22.71 -29.26
C ALA A 263 -1.19 24.21 -29.32
N ARG A 264 -0.66 25.07 -28.43
CA ARG A 264 -0.94 26.49 -28.41
C ARG A 264 -0.02 27.24 -29.41
N PRO A 265 -0.56 28.08 -30.28
CA PRO A 265 0.25 28.83 -31.24
C PRO A 265 1.34 29.63 -30.53
N GLY A 266 2.56 29.54 -31.04
CA GLY A 266 3.73 30.29 -30.55
C GLY A 266 4.42 29.73 -29.32
N VAL A 267 3.96 28.60 -28.76
CA VAL A 267 4.72 27.93 -27.66
C VAL A 267 6.00 27.30 -28.25
N ASP A 268 7.13 27.67 -27.69
CA ASP A 268 8.44 27.20 -28.10
C ASP A 268 8.78 25.83 -27.45
N PRO A 269 8.93 24.75 -28.23
CA PRO A 269 9.23 23.42 -27.67
C PRO A 269 10.61 23.33 -26.99
N LYS A 270 11.50 24.30 -27.22
CA LYS A 270 12.83 24.34 -26.56
C LYS A 270 12.82 25.13 -25.25
N ARG A 271 11.70 25.75 -24.89
CA ARG A 271 11.54 26.56 -23.67
C ARG A 271 10.38 26.08 -22.78
N LEU A 272 10.26 24.74 -22.62
CA LEU A 272 9.26 24.16 -21.72
C LEU A 272 9.84 24.05 -20.31
N ILE A 273 9.08 24.50 -19.31
CA ILE A 273 9.49 24.57 -17.92
C ILE A 273 8.47 23.86 -17.06
N LEU A 274 8.92 23.02 -16.11
CA LEU A 274 8.07 22.28 -15.18
C LEU A 274 8.35 22.72 -13.74
N LEU A 275 7.32 23.12 -13.02
CA LEU A 275 7.40 23.55 -11.62
C LEU A 275 6.44 22.74 -10.75
N GLY A 276 6.85 22.40 -9.53
CA GLY A 276 5.98 21.73 -8.57
C GLY A 276 6.28 22.13 -7.14
N ALA A 277 5.22 22.55 -6.45
CA ALA A 277 5.28 22.94 -5.07
C ALA A 277 5.27 21.72 -4.13
N VAL A 278 5.84 21.89 -2.95
CA VAL A 278 6.12 20.88 -1.92
C VAL A 278 5.10 19.76 -1.83
N ALA A 279 5.53 18.67 -1.24
CA ALA A 279 4.83 17.40 -0.97
C ALA A 279 3.59 17.15 -1.83
N GLY A 280 3.73 16.34 -2.86
CA GLY A 280 2.66 16.05 -3.79
C GLY A 280 2.68 16.86 -5.10
N GLY A 281 3.37 18.00 -5.18
CA GLY A 281 3.66 18.72 -6.42
C GLY A 281 5.12 18.56 -6.82
N GLY A 282 6.05 18.82 -5.92
CA GLY A 282 7.49 18.67 -6.14
C GLY A 282 7.92 17.25 -6.46
N ASP A 283 7.36 16.28 -5.75
CA ASP A 283 7.68 14.85 -5.93
C ASP A 283 7.34 14.36 -7.36
N PRO A 284 6.09 14.48 -7.85
CA PRO A 284 5.77 14.05 -9.22
C PRO A 284 6.43 14.91 -10.29
N VAL A 285 6.74 16.19 -10.01
CA VAL A 285 7.49 17.06 -10.92
C VAL A 285 8.93 16.58 -11.10
N ALA A 286 9.60 16.16 -10.02
CA ALA A 286 10.94 15.56 -10.12
C ALA A 286 10.92 14.31 -10.99
N VAL A 287 9.97 13.40 -10.75
CA VAL A 287 9.81 12.16 -11.53
C VAL A 287 9.48 12.46 -12.99
N THR A 288 8.52 13.35 -13.25
CA THR A 288 8.15 13.73 -14.62
C THR A 288 9.32 14.39 -15.34
N GLY A 289 10.00 15.32 -14.68
CA GLY A 289 11.16 16.01 -15.23
C GLY A 289 12.32 15.07 -15.57
N ALA A 290 12.53 14.01 -14.76
CA ALA A 290 13.55 12.99 -15.04
C ALA A 290 13.19 12.12 -16.27
N LEU A 291 11.89 11.83 -16.48
CA LEU A 291 11.40 10.90 -17.51
C LEU A 291 10.99 11.56 -18.83
N ASP A 292 10.59 12.84 -18.80
CA ASP A 292 10.20 13.59 -20.01
C ASP A 292 11.26 14.63 -20.39
N GLU A 293 12.03 14.32 -21.41
CA GLU A 293 13.16 15.13 -21.86
C GLU A 293 12.74 16.41 -22.61
N ARG A 294 11.45 16.62 -22.87
CA ARG A 294 10.93 17.84 -23.52
C ARG A 294 11.05 19.07 -22.61
N PHE A 295 11.07 18.88 -21.29
CA PHE A 295 11.26 19.99 -20.36
C PHE A 295 12.72 20.48 -20.40
N ALA A 296 12.90 21.76 -20.75
CA ALA A 296 14.20 22.42 -20.78
C ALA A 296 14.69 22.84 -19.37
N ALA A 297 13.75 23.01 -18.42
CA ALA A 297 14.03 23.27 -17.01
C ALA A 297 13.01 22.62 -16.09
N VAL A 298 13.44 22.24 -14.89
CA VAL A 298 12.59 21.62 -13.86
C VAL A 298 12.87 22.26 -12.49
N VAL A 299 11.80 22.54 -11.74
CA VAL A 299 11.86 23.16 -10.40
C VAL A 299 11.08 22.30 -9.40
N PRO A 300 11.65 21.20 -8.89
CA PRO A 300 11.00 20.34 -7.90
C PRO A 300 11.29 20.83 -6.48
N PHE A 301 10.26 21.13 -5.69
CA PHE A 301 10.43 21.52 -4.30
C PHE A 301 10.52 20.30 -3.36
N ASN A 302 11.45 20.34 -2.40
CA ASN A 302 11.62 19.37 -1.32
C ASN A 302 11.75 17.92 -1.80
N PHE A 303 12.40 17.66 -2.93
CA PHE A 303 12.62 16.31 -3.42
C PHE A 303 14.09 16.04 -3.73
N GLY A 304 14.56 14.87 -3.33
CA GLY A 304 15.92 14.41 -3.58
C GLY A 304 16.90 14.67 -2.44
N GLY A 305 16.75 15.77 -1.74
CA GLY A 305 17.63 16.22 -0.65
C GLY A 305 16.96 16.25 0.73
N PRO A 306 17.48 17.09 1.65
CA PRO A 306 16.93 17.25 2.98
C PRO A 306 15.45 17.62 2.96
N GLN A 307 14.66 16.92 3.75
CA GLN A 307 13.24 17.17 3.89
C GLN A 307 12.98 18.27 4.93
N PRO A 308 11.78 18.90 4.95
CA PRO A 308 11.42 19.92 5.94
C PRO A 308 11.63 19.48 7.40
N GLU A 309 11.48 18.19 7.67
CA GLU A 309 11.64 17.60 9.00
C GLU A 309 13.09 17.22 9.33
N THR A 310 14.02 17.36 8.38
CA THR A 310 15.44 17.07 8.61
C THR A 310 16.02 18.07 9.60
N ARG A 311 16.77 17.55 10.58
CA ARG A 311 17.42 18.40 11.58
C ARG A 311 18.38 19.41 10.94
N PHE A 312 18.27 20.65 11.35
CA PHE A 312 19.15 21.74 10.91
C PHE A 312 20.03 22.25 12.07
N PRO A 313 21.33 22.51 11.87
CA PRO A 313 22.10 22.22 10.65
C PRO A 313 22.31 20.71 10.45
N LEU A 314 22.68 20.32 9.23
CA LEU A 314 23.09 18.96 8.94
C LEU A 314 24.38 18.63 9.73
N PRO A 315 24.64 17.35 10.06
CA PRO A 315 25.90 16.95 10.69
C PRO A 315 27.08 17.15 9.74
N ASP A 316 28.31 17.28 10.30
CA ASP A 316 29.52 17.47 9.48
C ASP A 316 29.85 16.26 8.61
N ASP A 317 29.41 15.06 9.00
CA ASP A 317 29.52 13.81 8.26
C ASP A 317 28.28 13.48 7.41
N ALA A 318 27.55 14.51 6.94
CA ALA A 318 26.27 14.37 6.25
C ALA A 318 26.33 13.39 5.07
N GLU A 319 27.46 13.28 4.35
CA GLU A 319 27.63 12.31 3.25
C GLU A 319 27.40 10.86 3.70
N VAL A 320 27.78 10.51 4.92
CA VAL A 320 27.62 9.17 5.50
C VAL A 320 26.29 9.04 6.27
N ALA A 321 25.94 10.06 7.03
CA ALA A 321 24.78 10.04 7.92
C ALA A 321 23.45 10.30 7.21
N PHE A 322 23.49 10.86 5.99
CA PHE A 322 22.27 11.25 5.28
C PHE A 322 21.45 10.04 4.80
N ASN A 323 20.15 10.11 5.00
CA ASN A 323 19.24 9.09 4.52
C ASN A 323 18.76 9.40 3.09
N TYR A 324 19.52 8.93 2.10
CA TYR A 324 19.19 9.13 0.69
C TYR A 324 17.94 8.39 0.22
N ALA A 325 17.58 7.29 0.88
CA ALA A 325 16.42 6.50 0.51
C ALA A 325 15.10 7.13 0.99
N GLY A 326 15.18 8.04 1.97
CA GLY A 326 14.00 8.57 2.61
C GLY A 326 13.35 7.56 3.55
N GLY A 327 12.06 7.65 3.74
CA GLY A 327 11.28 6.70 4.54
C GLY A 327 10.79 7.25 5.88
N GLY A 328 10.16 6.40 6.68
CA GLY A 328 9.67 6.72 8.03
C GLY A 328 8.19 7.02 8.12
N SER A 329 7.59 7.72 7.17
CA SER A 329 6.14 7.89 7.07
C SER A 329 5.65 7.54 5.68
N TRP A 330 4.41 7.08 5.59
CA TRP A 330 3.78 6.88 4.30
C TRP A 330 3.60 8.23 3.58
N GLU A 331 4.20 8.34 2.40
CA GLU A 331 3.97 9.44 1.47
C GLU A 331 3.72 8.87 0.08
N SER A 332 2.51 8.94 -0.40
CA SER A 332 2.07 8.28 -1.63
C SER A 332 2.79 8.77 -2.90
N THR A 333 3.50 9.90 -2.83
CA THR A 333 4.27 10.46 -3.94
C THR A 333 5.78 10.30 -3.80
N ARG A 334 6.29 10.01 -2.60
CA ARG A 334 7.72 9.85 -2.31
C ARG A 334 8.15 8.40 -2.20
N ASN A 335 7.33 7.56 -1.59
CA ASN A 335 7.66 6.18 -1.33
C ASN A 335 7.34 5.33 -2.57
N LEU A 336 8.23 5.43 -3.57
CA LEU A 336 8.06 4.74 -4.85
C LEU A 336 8.39 3.26 -4.71
N ARG A 337 7.57 2.40 -5.31
CA ARG A 337 7.80 0.95 -5.33
C ARG A 337 9.19 0.64 -5.86
N ASP A 338 9.92 -0.24 -5.18
CA ASP A 338 11.26 -0.71 -5.49
C ASP A 338 12.37 0.37 -5.43
N SER A 339 12.09 1.59 -5.00
CA SER A 339 13.09 2.68 -5.04
C SER A 339 14.37 2.36 -4.30
N ALA A 340 14.29 1.80 -3.09
CA ALA A 340 15.43 1.37 -2.31
C ALA A 340 15.98 0.01 -2.78
N GLY A 341 15.11 -0.90 -3.23
CA GLY A 341 15.49 -2.21 -3.77
C GLY A 341 16.30 -2.10 -5.07
N ALA A 342 15.80 -1.32 -6.04
CA ALA A 342 16.43 -1.11 -7.35
C ALA A 342 17.42 0.05 -7.37
N GLY A 343 17.50 0.86 -6.30
CA GLY A 343 18.48 1.92 -6.12
C GLY A 343 18.24 3.20 -6.93
N PHE A 344 17.01 3.45 -7.41
CA PHE A 344 16.63 4.75 -7.96
C PHE A 344 16.13 5.68 -6.85
N LEU A 345 17.04 6.02 -5.94
CA LEU A 345 16.73 6.88 -4.79
C LEU A 345 16.35 8.30 -5.24
N PRO A 346 15.64 9.10 -4.42
CA PRO A 346 15.20 10.45 -4.78
C PRO A 346 16.29 11.36 -5.36
N TRP A 347 17.53 11.29 -4.84
CA TRP A 347 18.65 12.07 -5.38
C TRP A 347 19.03 11.68 -6.83
N VAL A 348 18.90 10.38 -7.17
CA VAL A 348 19.16 9.90 -8.54
C VAL A 348 18.11 10.44 -9.51
N ILE A 349 16.85 10.50 -9.07
CA ILE A 349 15.76 11.04 -9.88
C ILE A 349 16.01 12.50 -10.19
N VAL A 350 16.35 13.33 -9.19
CA VAL A 350 16.66 14.76 -9.38
C VAL A 350 17.92 14.92 -10.22
N GLY A 351 18.98 14.17 -9.91
CA GLY A 351 20.22 14.18 -10.73
C GLY A 351 19.98 13.75 -12.18
N GLY A 352 19.00 12.84 -12.39
CA GLY A 352 18.59 12.38 -13.72
C GLY A 352 18.01 13.45 -14.63
N ILE A 353 17.70 14.66 -14.12
CA ILE A 353 17.30 15.82 -14.91
C ILE A 353 18.46 16.38 -15.73
N ALA A 354 19.70 16.26 -15.21
CA ALA A 354 20.89 16.72 -15.94
C ALA A 354 21.01 16.05 -17.34
N PRO A 355 21.52 16.75 -18.37
CA PRO A 355 22.14 18.08 -18.33
C PRO A 355 21.14 19.25 -18.48
N ARG A 356 19.85 19.02 -18.42
CA ARG A 356 18.84 20.10 -18.53
C ARG A 356 18.85 20.96 -17.25
N ARG A 357 18.25 22.15 -17.32
CA ARG A 357 18.32 23.13 -16.24
C ARG A 357 17.52 22.65 -15.03
N LEU A 358 18.09 22.84 -13.83
CA LEU A 358 17.50 22.45 -12.56
C LEU A 358 17.57 23.62 -11.56
N VAL A 359 16.43 24.00 -10.99
CA VAL A 359 16.41 24.78 -9.75
C VAL A 359 16.15 23.83 -8.58
N TYR A 360 17.18 23.55 -7.78
CA TYR A 360 17.06 22.75 -6.58
C TYR A 360 16.42 23.57 -5.46
N ALA A 361 15.21 23.17 -5.04
CA ALA A 361 14.33 24.05 -4.29
C ALA A 361 13.90 23.49 -2.92
N HIS A 362 13.99 24.33 -1.87
CA HIS A 362 13.60 23.98 -0.50
C HIS A 362 12.57 24.96 0.07
N GLU A 363 11.61 24.44 0.81
CA GLU A 363 10.53 25.23 1.42
C GLU A 363 11.04 26.15 2.53
N PHE A 364 11.91 25.62 3.39
CA PHE A 364 12.46 26.33 4.57
C PHE A 364 13.94 26.67 4.38
N LYS A 365 14.58 27.08 5.49
CA LYS A 365 16.04 27.26 5.48
C LYS A 365 16.76 25.99 5.08
N TRP A 366 17.86 26.14 4.38
CA TRP A 366 18.62 25.04 3.79
C TRP A 366 20.11 25.14 4.13
N ASP A 367 20.74 24.00 4.43
CA ASP A 367 22.17 23.90 4.74
C ASP A 367 22.93 23.50 3.47
N GLN A 368 23.13 24.49 2.60
CA GLN A 368 23.78 24.29 1.30
C GLN A 368 25.16 23.68 1.40
N ASP A 369 25.96 24.14 2.39
CA ASP A 369 27.36 23.72 2.53
C ASP A 369 27.51 22.25 2.95
N ARG A 370 26.54 21.74 3.72
CA ARG A 370 26.55 20.35 4.20
C ARG A 370 25.65 19.42 3.42
N ASP A 371 24.78 19.92 2.54
CA ASP A 371 23.87 19.05 1.77
C ASP A 371 24.65 18.13 0.80
N PRO A 372 24.66 16.80 1.04
CA PRO A 372 25.40 15.89 0.21
C PRO A 372 24.77 15.71 -1.17
N VAL A 373 23.47 15.91 -1.31
CA VAL A 373 22.78 15.83 -2.62
C VAL A 373 23.15 17.02 -3.49
N TRP A 374 23.21 18.23 -2.90
CA TRP A 374 23.69 19.41 -3.62
C TRP A 374 25.11 19.21 -4.18
N LYS A 375 26.02 18.67 -3.37
CA LYS A 375 27.39 18.35 -3.82
C LYS A 375 27.41 17.34 -4.97
N ARG A 376 26.54 16.31 -4.91
CA ARG A 376 26.39 15.35 -6.01
C ARG A 376 25.86 16.03 -7.27
N LEU A 377 24.85 16.91 -7.15
CA LEU A 377 24.31 17.66 -8.28
C LEU A 377 25.38 18.56 -8.92
N GLN A 378 26.17 19.30 -8.13
CA GLN A 378 27.28 20.10 -8.65
C GLN A 378 28.28 19.24 -9.43
N THR A 379 28.63 18.06 -8.91
CA THR A 379 29.50 17.11 -9.60
C THR A 379 28.86 16.63 -10.91
N ILE A 380 27.58 16.21 -10.90
CA ILE A 380 26.88 15.73 -12.10
C ILE A 380 26.84 16.81 -13.18
N PHE A 381 26.46 18.04 -12.84
CA PHE A 381 26.41 19.14 -13.83
C PHE A 381 27.80 19.52 -14.32
N GLY A 382 28.83 19.38 -13.46
CA GLY A 382 30.23 19.53 -13.86
C GLY A 382 30.70 18.51 -14.89
N LEU A 383 30.20 17.26 -14.88
CA LEU A 383 30.51 16.25 -15.90
C LEU A 383 30.03 16.63 -17.32
N TYR A 384 29.13 17.58 -17.41
CA TYR A 384 28.57 18.09 -18.69
C TYR A 384 29.09 19.48 -19.05
N ASP A 385 29.98 20.08 -18.25
CA ASP A 385 30.38 21.48 -18.36
C ASP A 385 29.23 22.48 -18.32
N HIS A 386 28.14 22.14 -17.58
CA HIS A 386 26.90 22.91 -17.47
C HIS A 386 26.57 23.33 -16.02
N THR A 387 27.56 23.77 -15.27
CA THR A 387 27.35 24.24 -13.88
C THR A 387 26.42 25.48 -13.80
N ASP A 388 26.35 26.27 -14.86
CA ASP A 388 25.44 27.39 -15.03
C ASP A 388 23.94 26.99 -15.22
N PHE A 389 23.67 25.70 -15.48
CA PHE A 389 22.32 25.16 -15.59
C PHE A 389 21.79 24.64 -14.23
N LEU A 390 22.58 24.73 -13.18
CA LEU A 390 22.19 24.38 -11.82
C LEU A 390 22.00 25.64 -10.98
N ALA A 391 20.76 25.88 -10.52
CA ALA A 391 20.42 26.95 -9.62
C ALA A 391 19.73 26.40 -8.37
N PHE A 392 19.48 27.25 -7.39
CA PHE A 392 18.74 26.88 -6.18
C PHE A 392 17.83 28.00 -5.69
N THR A 393 16.84 27.60 -4.87
CA THR A 393 16.05 28.52 -4.06
C THR A 393 15.70 27.88 -2.72
N HIS A 394 15.53 28.69 -1.70
CA HIS A 394 15.07 28.22 -0.37
C HIS A 394 14.31 29.33 0.37
N GLY A 395 13.53 28.92 1.33
CA GLY A 395 12.84 29.82 2.26
C GLY A 395 13.58 30.03 3.57
N SER A 396 12.83 30.37 4.60
CA SER A 396 13.29 30.64 5.97
C SER A 396 12.55 29.80 6.99
N GLY A 397 13.11 29.68 8.21
CA GLY A 397 12.47 29.01 9.33
C GLY A 397 12.46 27.48 9.23
N ALA A 398 11.44 26.86 9.80
CA ALA A 398 11.27 25.42 9.90
C ALA A 398 9.78 25.01 9.92
N VAL A 399 9.49 23.73 9.64
CA VAL A 399 8.14 23.18 9.59
C VAL A 399 7.33 23.34 10.89
N THR A 400 8.01 23.47 12.03
CA THR A 400 7.39 23.66 13.36
C THR A 400 7.13 25.13 13.71
N GLY A 401 7.57 26.05 12.87
CA GLY A 401 7.42 27.48 13.10
C GLY A 401 6.11 28.07 12.58
N SER A 402 6.03 29.39 12.53
CA SER A 402 4.84 30.13 12.09
C SER A 402 5.23 31.30 11.18
N SER A 403 4.39 31.57 10.21
CA SER A 403 4.51 32.76 9.33
C SER A 403 4.41 34.05 10.18
N PRO A 404 5.13 35.14 9.84
CA PRO A 404 5.96 35.32 8.64
C PRO A 404 7.43 34.89 8.77
N GLN A 405 7.88 34.42 9.94
CA GLN A 405 9.27 34.05 10.18
C GLN A 405 9.64 32.75 9.46
N ASP A 406 8.67 31.86 9.31
CA ASP A 406 8.81 30.59 8.64
C ASP A 406 8.05 30.57 7.32
N THR A 407 8.72 30.13 6.25
CA THR A 407 8.16 30.09 4.91
C THR A 407 7.35 28.83 4.74
N HIS A 408 6.04 28.89 4.92
CA HIS A 408 5.16 27.75 4.63
C HIS A 408 4.70 27.83 3.16
N CYS A 409 5.32 27.01 2.32
CA CYS A 409 5.12 27.01 0.90
C CYS A 409 4.23 25.83 0.49
N THR A 410 2.93 25.95 0.67
CA THR A 410 1.99 25.01 0.06
C THR A 410 1.90 25.17 -1.47
N HIS A 411 2.56 26.15 -2.00
CA HIS A 411 2.78 26.49 -3.41
C HIS A 411 4.16 27.14 -3.53
N ILE A 412 4.51 27.84 -4.59
CA ILE A 412 5.81 28.47 -4.77
C ILE A 412 5.73 29.93 -4.32
N GLY A 413 6.07 30.21 -3.06
CA GLY A 413 5.93 31.52 -2.44
C GLY A 413 6.84 32.60 -3.04
N LYS A 414 6.50 33.88 -2.78
CA LYS A 414 7.22 35.04 -3.32
C LYS A 414 8.74 35.00 -3.03
N THR A 415 9.13 34.63 -1.80
CA THR A 415 10.55 34.49 -1.40
C THR A 415 11.31 33.54 -2.29
N HIS A 416 10.69 32.40 -2.65
CA HIS A 416 11.29 31.38 -3.52
C HIS A 416 11.39 31.86 -4.95
N ARG A 417 10.40 32.61 -5.43
CA ARG A 417 10.32 33.09 -6.82
C ARG A 417 11.42 34.09 -7.18
N ILE A 418 12.01 34.81 -6.23
CA ILE A 418 13.13 35.72 -6.50
C ILE A 418 14.24 34.99 -7.25
N ARG A 419 14.73 33.89 -6.70
CA ARG A 419 15.79 33.09 -7.33
C ARG A 419 15.34 32.37 -8.60
N ILE A 420 14.09 31.96 -8.66
CA ILE A 420 13.50 31.36 -9.86
C ILE A 420 13.46 32.39 -11.00
N HIS A 421 13.06 33.65 -10.72
CA HIS A 421 13.05 34.73 -11.73
C HIS A 421 14.46 35.03 -12.22
N GLU A 422 15.47 35.05 -11.35
CA GLU A 422 16.89 35.23 -11.74
C GLU A 422 17.34 34.12 -12.70
N ALA A 423 17.05 32.84 -12.38
CA ALA A 423 17.37 31.71 -13.21
C ALA A 423 16.65 31.75 -14.57
N PHE A 424 15.33 32.05 -14.57
CA PHE A 424 14.54 32.10 -15.78
C PHE A 424 14.92 33.27 -16.70
N ARG A 425 15.32 34.40 -16.11
CA ARG A 425 15.89 35.52 -16.86
C ARG A 425 17.18 35.12 -17.58
N SER A 426 18.11 34.49 -16.83
CA SER A 426 19.39 34.04 -17.38
C SER A 426 19.22 32.96 -18.46
N TRP A 427 18.33 32.00 -18.23
CA TRP A 427 18.22 30.80 -19.10
C TRP A 427 17.32 30.99 -20.32
N PHE A 428 16.27 31.82 -20.17
CA PHE A 428 15.18 31.90 -21.16
C PHE A 428 14.81 33.34 -21.54
N GLY A 429 15.44 34.34 -20.93
CA GLY A 429 15.09 35.73 -21.15
C GLY A 429 13.68 36.10 -20.63
N ILE A 430 13.17 35.34 -19.63
CA ILE A 430 11.89 35.67 -18.99
C ILE A 430 12.16 36.75 -17.93
N ASP A 431 11.80 37.99 -18.26
CA ASP A 431 12.10 39.13 -17.40
C ASP A 431 10.90 39.45 -16.50
N VAL A 432 11.04 39.14 -15.21
CA VAL A 432 10.12 39.47 -14.13
C VAL A 432 10.92 40.12 -13.02
N SER A 433 10.57 41.35 -12.64
CA SER A 433 11.10 41.95 -11.41
C SER A 433 10.20 41.57 -10.21
N PRO A 434 10.75 41.37 -9.03
CA PRO A 434 9.96 41.06 -7.83
C PRO A 434 8.90 42.13 -7.49
N GLU A 435 9.17 43.39 -7.86
CA GLU A 435 8.25 44.49 -7.62
C GLU A 435 7.08 44.48 -8.60
N THR A 436 7.19 43.79 -9.75
CA THR A 436 6.20 43.76 -10.81
C THR A 436 5.34 42.50 -10.81
N GLU A 437 5.44 41.67 -9.81
CA GLU A 437 4.55 40.53 -9.66
C GLU A 437 3.09 40.99 -9.59
N PHE A 438 2.27 40.35 -10.42
CA PHE A 438 0.86 40.72 -10.57
C PHE A 438 0.01 39.86 -9.64
N SER A 439 -0.91 40.46 -8.89
CA SER A 439 -1.70 39.77 -7.85
C SER A 439 -3.19 40.10 -7.86
N SER A 440 -3.76 40.52 -9.01
CA SER A 440 -5.20 40.77 -9.16
C SER A 440 -5.96 39.46 -9.34
N ARG A 441 -6.23 38.77 -8.23
CA ARG A 441 -6.78 37.41 -8.19
C ARG A 441 -8.28 37.40 -8.49
N LEU A 442 -8.72 36.41 -9.25
CA LEU A 442 -10.13 36.07 -9.42
C LEU A 442 -10.66 35.25 -8.25
N PRO A 443 -11.95 35.35 -7.92
CA PRO A 443 -12.60 34.39 -7.03
C PRO A 443 -12.46 32.95 -7.53
N ALA A 444 -12.27 31.97 -6.61
CA ALA A 444 -11.99 30.59 -6.97
C ALA A 444 -13.06 29.92 -7.82
N ASP A 445 -14.33 30.28 -7.62
CA ASP A 445 -15.46 29.78 -8.39
C ASP A 445 -15.40 30.19 -9.88
N ARG A 446 -14.80 31.35 -10.19
CA ARG A 446 -14.58 31.81 -11.59
C ARG A 446 -13.56 30.92 -12.32
N LEU A 447 -12.67 30.26 -11.62
CA LEU A 447 -11.61 29.42 -12.18
C LEU A 447 -11.96 27.93 -12.25
N ARG A 448 -13.19 27.54 -11.91
CA ARG A 448 -13.68 26.18 -12.07
C ARG A 448 -13.92 25.84 -13.53
N CYS A 449 -13.59 24.62 -13.90
CA CYS A 449 -13.67 24.11 -15.27
C CYS A 449 -14.96 23.30 -15.50
N TRP A 450 -15.45 22.58 -14.50
CA TRP A 450 -16.64 21.75 -14.64
C TRP A 450 -17.93 22.55 -14.48
N THR A 451 -18.84 22.37 -15.45
CA THR A 451 -20.26 22.71 -15.30
C THR A 451 -21.10 21.43 -15.22
N PRO A 452 -22.34 21.48 -14.69
CA PRO A 452 -23.23 20.33 -14.69
C PRO A 452 -23.45 19.71 -16.08
N GLU A 453 -23.60 20.57 -17.12
CA GLU A 453 -23.80 20.16 -18.51
C GLU A 453 -22.59 19.42 -19.06
N LEU A 454 -21.37 19.93 -18.81
CA LEU A 454 -20.13 19.27 -19.24
C LEU A 454 -19.90 17.94 -18.52
N LYS A 455 -20.25 17.83 -17.25
CA LYS A 455 -20.19 16.53 -16.53
C LYS A 455 -21.15 15.52 -17.14
N GLN A 456 -22.35 15.95 -17.54
CA GLN A 456 -23.31 15.08 -18.20
C GLN A 456 -22.86 14.66 -19.61
N GLU A 457 -22.23 15.57 -20.37
CA GLU A 457 -21.70 15.32 -21.72
C GLU A 457 -20.49 14.38 -21.67
N LEU A 458 -19.45 14.76 -20.91
CA LEU A 458 -18.14 14.11 -20.94
C LEU A 458 -18.04 12.90 -20.01
N LYS A 459 -18.96 12.75 -19.05
CA LYS A 459 -19.04 11.61 -18.11
C LYS A 459 -17.69 11.24 -17.51
N PRO A 460 -17.04 12.17 -16.77
CA PRO A 460 -15.75 11.87 -16.16
C PRO A 460 -15.83 10.66 -15.24
N LYS A 461 -14.85 9.77 -15.35
CA LYS A 461 -14.75 8.59 -14.51
C LYS A 461 -14.02 8.90 -13.21
N SER A 462 -14.46 8.27 -12.13
CA SER A 462 -13.72 8.24 -10.87
C SER A 462 -12.50 7.30 -10.95
N LEU A 463 -11.58 7.42 -10.00
CA LEU A 463 -10.45 6.50 -9.90
C LEU A 463 -10.91 5.07 -9.62
N ALA A 464 -11.95 4.90 -8.79
CA ALA A 464 -12.55 3.60 -8.50
C ALA A 464 -13.06 2.92 -9.78
N GLU A 465 -13.75 3.65 -10.66
CA GLU A 465 -14.20 3.13 -11.96
C GLU A 465 -13.03 2.78 -12.88
N MET A 466 -11.99 3.60 -12.90
CA MET A 466 -10.79 3.36 -13.72
C MET A 466 -10.01 2.13 -13.23
N THR A 467 -9.78 2.01 -11.92
CA THR A 467 -9.05 0.87 -11.35
C THR A 467 -9.87 -0.43 -11.42
N THR A 468 -11.18 -0.35 -11.25
CA THR A 468 -12.09 -1.49 -11.44
C THR A 468 -12.05 -1.98 -12.90
N ALA A 469 -12.09 -1.08 -13.88
CA ALA A 469 -12.00 -1.45 -15.29
C ALA A 469 -10.65 -2.13 -15.63
N LEU A 470 -9.55 -1.66 -15.03
CA LEU A 470 -8.24 -2.33 -15.16
C LEU A 470 -8.24 -3.72 -14.53
N ALA A 471 -8.81 -3.87 -13.32
CA ALA A 471 -8.93 -5.15 -12.66
C ALA A 471 -9.75 -6.16 -13.49
N ASP A 472 -10.85 -5.71 -14.10
CA ASP A 472 -11.68 -6.55 -14.99
C ASP A 472 -10.93 -6.98 -16.26
N GLN A 473 -10.11 -6.11 -16.84
CA GLN A 473 -9.23 -6.47 -17.97
C GLN A 473 -8.21 -7.54 -17.56
N PHE A 474 -7.58 -7.40 -16.39
CA PHE A 474 -6.65 -8.41 -15.87
C PHE A 474 -7.36 -9.72 -15.56
N ALA A 475 -8.53 -9.70 -14.95
CA ALA A 475 -9.33 -10.90 -14.68
C ALA A 475 -9.67 -11.65 -15.98
N ALA A 476 -10.13 -10.94 -17.01
CA ALA A 476 -10.44 -11.53 -18.31
C ALA A 476 -9.19 -12.10 -19.01
N ARG A 477 -8.03 -11.44 -18.89
CA ARG A 477 -6.75 -11.96 -19.40
C ARG A 477 -6.34 -13.22 -18.65
N ASN A 478 -6.32 -13.16 -17.32
CA ASN A 478 -5.92 -14.28 -16.46
C ASN A 478 -6.84 -15.50 -16.67
N GLN A 479 -8.14 -15.29 -16.88
CA GLN A 479 -9.08 -16.37 -17.20
C GLN A 479 -8.73 -17.05 -18.52
N ARG A 480 -8.43 -16.30 -19.58
CA ARG A 480 -8.00 -16.85 -20.87
C ARG A 480 -6.69 -17.63 -20.76
N GLU A 481 -5.70 -17.08 -20.06
CA GLU A 481 -4.42 -17.73 -19.82
C GLU A 481 -4.61 -19.06 -19.07
N ARG A 482 -5.45 -19.09 -18.02
CA ARG A 482 -5.77 -20.31 -17.26
C ARG A 482 -6.46 -21.38 -18.14
N GLN A 483 -7.41 -20.99 -18.98
CA GLN A 483 -8.06 -21.95 -19.89
C GLN A 483 -7.04 -22.63 -20.80
N THR A 484 -6.04 -21.87 -21.28
CA THR A 484 -4.95 -22.43 -22.09
C THR A 484 -4.04 -23.34 -21.25
N GLN A 485 -3.73 -22.98 -20.00
CA GLN A 485 -2.86 -23.73 -19.10
C GLN A 485 -3.53 -24.96 -18.50
N LEU A 486 -4.86 -24.96 -18.30
CA LEU A 486 -5.62 -26.15 -17.90
C LEU A 486 -5.48 -27.27 -18.93
N ILE A 487 -5.44 -26.92 -20.20
CA ILE A 487 -5.18 -27.88 -21.29
C ILE A 487 -3.75 -28.45 -21.17
N ALA A 488 -2.80 -27.67 -20.64
CA ALA A 488 -1.40 -28.07 -20.45
C ALA A 488 -1.10 -28.69 -19.08
N GLY A 489 -2.04 -28.72 -18.13
CA GLY A 489 -1.87 -29.29 -16.78
C GLY A 489 -0.96 -28.51 -15.84
N ASP A 490 -0.68 -27.23 -16.11
CA ASP A 490 0.39 -26.44 -15.43
C ASP A 490 -0.07 -25.21 -14.64
N ASN A 491 -1.39 -25.04 -14.43
CA ASN A 491 -1.98 -23.83 -13.83
C ASN A 491 -1.42 -23.48 -12.44
N ARG A 492 -1.27 -24.47 -11.54
CA ARG A 492 -0.78 -24.22 -10.17
C ARG A 492 0.68 -23.79 -10.15
N ARG A 493 1.53 -24.39 -11.00
CA ARG A 493 2.95 -24.05 -11.07
C ARG A 493 3.15 -22.63 -11.58
N ASP A 494 2.43 -22.22 -12.63
CA ASP A 494 2.51 -20.86 -13.17
C ASP A 494 2.01 -19.83 -12.15
N LEU A 495 0.89 -20.08 -11.48
CA LEU A 495 0.37 -19.21 -10.44
C LEU A 495 1.36 -19.06 -9.29
N ARG A 496 1.95 -20.19 -8.81
CA ARG A 496 3.01 -20.18 -7.78
C ARG A 496 4.20 -19.33 -8.23
N ARG A 497 4.66 -19.46 -9.47
CA ARG A 497 5.78 -18.67 -10.03
C ARG A 497 5.45 -17.17 -10.01
N ARG A 498 4.28 -16.76 -10.52
CA ARG A 498 3.84 -15.35 -10.56
C ARG A 498 3.72 -14.76 -9.16
N TRP A 499 3.17 -15.50 -8.21
CA TRP A 499 3.11 -15.06 -6.80
C TRP A 499 4.49 -15.05 -6.14
N THR A 500 5.41 -15.96 -6.51
CA THR A 500 6.80 -15.93 -6.03
C THR A 500 7.48 -14.61 -6.40
N GLU A 501 7.32 -14.18 -7.65
CA GLU A 501 7.86 -12.91 -8.15
C GLU A 501 7.21 -11.72 -7.45
N LEU A 502 5.86 -11.72 -7.33
CA LEU A 502 5.11 -10.60 -6.77
C LEU A 502 5.38 -10.40 -5.27
N LEU A 503 5.46 -11.49 -4.51
CA LEU A 503 5.73 -11.49 -3.07
C LEU A 503 7.22 -11.41 -2.74
N ASN A 504 8.09 -11.52 -3.75
CA ASN A 504 9.55 -11.59 -3.58
C ASN A 504 9.98 -12.69 -2.60
N VAL A 505 9.45 -13.92 -2.76
CA VAL A 505 9.72 -15.07 -1.88
C VAL A 505 10.57 -16.16 -2.55
N ALA A 506 11.29 -15.82 -3.61
CA ALA A 506 12.15 -16.74 -4.33
C ALA A 506 13.35 -17.21 -3.49
N SER A 507 13.90 -16.35 -2.63
CA SER A 507 15.03 -16.69 -1.77
C SER A 507 14.54 -17.39 -0.50
N ASP A 508 15.21 -18.48 -0.13
CA ASP A 508 15.01 -19.14 1.16
C ASP A 508 15.56 -18.26 2.28
N ASP A 509 14.85 -18.27 3.41
CA ASP A 509 15.29 -17.69 4.68
C ASP A 509 15.42 -18.83 5.71
N PRO A 510 16.51 -19.62 5.67
CA PRO A 510 16.61 -20.86 6.41
C PRO A 510 16.62 -20.63 7.92
N LEU A 511 16.09 -21.61 8.63
CA LEU A 511 16.17 -21.68 10.10
C LEU A 511 17.62 -21.84 10.53
N ILE A 512 18.12 -20.91 11.36
CA ILE A 512 19.47 -20.97 11.92
C ILE A 512 19.51 -21.23 13.43
N VAL A 513 18.47 -20.80 14.16
CA VAL A 513 18.38 -20.99 15.62
C VAL A 513 16.97 -21.44 16.00
N GLU A 514 16.93 -22.45 16.87
CA GLU A 514 15.74 -22.88 17.60
C GLU A 514 15.99 -22.63 19.09
N GLN A 515 15.16 -21.81 19.72
CA GLN A 515 15.21 -21.59 21.16
C GLN A 515 13.91 -22.05 21.79
N ARG A 516 13.97 -23.17 22.52
CA ARG A 516 12.85 -23.62 23.40
C ARG A 516 12.85 -22.77 24.65
N VAL A 517 11.81 -21.95 24.78
CA VAL A 517 11.66 -21.02 25.92
C VAL A 517 10.98 -21.70 27.10
N ARG A 518 9.98 -22.54 26.80
CA ARG A 518 9.20 -23.25 27.83
C ARG A 518 8.72 -24.59 27.28
N GLN A 519 8.74 -25.59 28.17
CA GLN A 519 8.09 -26.86 27.94
C GLN A 519 7.35 -27.27 29.23
N GLU A 520 6.05 -27.52 29.09
CA GLU A 520 5.18 -27.87 30.22
C GLU A 520 4.07 -28.84 29.77
N THR A 521 3.34 -29.34 30.73
CA THR A 521 2.14 -30.17 30.47
C THR A 521 0.92 -29.44 31.02
N ALA A 522 -0.04 -29.15 30.14
CA ALA A 522 -1.32 -28.57 30.48
C ALA A 522 -2.40 -29.67 30.34
N ALA A 523 -2.93 -30.16 31.45
CA ALA A 523 -3.79 -31.36 31.50
C ALA A 523 -3.12 -32.57 30.79
N THR A 524 -3.64 -33.00 29.64
CA THR A 524 -3.14 -34.10 28.84
C THR A 524 -2.29 -33.72 27.65
N VAL A 525 -1.91 -32.44 27.52
CA VAL A 525 -1.26 -31.86 26.35
C VAL A 525 0.14 -31.37 26.69
N ARG A 526 1.14 -31.77 25.90
CA ARG A 526 2.49 -31.19 25.94
C ARG A 526 2.47 -29.84 25.22
N VAL A 527 2.92 -28.83 25.91
CA VAL A 527 3.03 -27.43 25.40
C VAL A 527 4.50 -27.09 25.21
N GLU A 528 4.89 -26.68 24.05
CA GLU A 528 6.24 -26.22 23.73
C GLU A 528 6.18 -24.82 23.16
N ALA A 529 6.74 -23.84 23.88
CA ALA A 529 6.91 -22.46 23.42
C ALA A 529 8.32 -22.30 22.83
N VAL A 530 8.39 -21.97 21.54
CA VAL A 530 9.64 -21.95 20.78
C VAL A 530 9.75 -20.65 19.99
N ALA A 531 10.93 -20.01 20.05
CA ALA A 531 11.31 -18.92 19.16
C ALA A 531 12.22 -19.46 18.05
N LEU A 532 11.76 -19.38 16.81
CA LEU A 532 12.52 -19.76 15.62
C LEU A 532 13.21 -18.52 15.07
N MET A 533 14.49 -18.60 14.74
CA MET A 533 15.22 -17.49 14.12
C MET A 533 15.70 -17.87 12.73
N SER A 534 15.34 -17.03 11.75
CA SER A 534 15.79 -17.19 10.37
C SER A 534 17.16 -16.57 10.13
N SER A 535 17.78 -16.87 8.97
CA SER A 535 19.06 -16.30 8.57
C SER A 535 19.03 -14.77 8.40
N SER A 536 17.87 -14.19 8.13
CA SER A 536 17.66 -12.72 8.11
C SER A 536 17.61 -12.10 9.51
N GLY A 537 17.70 -12.90 10.58
CA GLY A 537 17.63 -12.46 11.97
C GLY A 537 16.21 -12.20 12.47
N ASN A 538 15.17 -12.58 11.71
CA ASN A 538 13.80 -12.48 12.17
C ASN A 538 13.46 -13.64 13.10
N ARG A 539 12.82 -13.33 14.24
CA ARG A 539 12.33 -14.33 15.19
C ARG A 539 10.83 -14.56 15.00
N VAL A 540 10.41 -15.82 14.95
CA VAL A 540 9.03 -16.25 14.80
C VAL A 540 8.62 -17.05 16.03
N PRO A 541 7.78 -16.50 16.92
CA PRO A 541 7.30 -17.21 18.10
C PRO A 541 6.19 -18.19 17.75
N ILE A 542 6.31 -19.42 18.21
CA ILE A 542 5.32 -20.48 18.02
C ILE A 542 4.99 -21.17 19.33
N VAL A 543 3.78 -21.68 19.45
CA VAL A 543 3.35 -22.59 20.53
C VAL A 543 2.85 -23.87 19.90
N LEU A 544 3.55 -24.98 20.15
CA LEU A 544 3.16 -26.31 19.71
C LEU A 544 2.43 -27.02 20.85
N LEU A 545 1.20 -27.43 20.58
CA LEU A 545 0.33 -28.19 21.44
C LEU A 545 0.28 -29.65 20.91
N THR A 546 0.82 -30.61 21.65
CA THR A 546 0.86 -31.99 21.23
C THR A 546 0.05 -32.84 22.23
N PRO A 547 -1.03 -33.52 21.81
CA PRO A 547 -1.78 -34.40 22.69
C PRO A 547 -0.95 -35.59 23.08
N LYS A 548 -1.24 -36.21 24.26
CA LYS A 548 -0.54 -37.38 24.76
C LYS A 548 -0.47 -38.52 23.75
N THR A 549 -1.54 -38.69 22.95
CA THR A 549 -1.64 -39.67 21.88
C THR A 549 -1.97 -39.02 20.58
N LEU A 550 -1.02 -38.98 19.65
CA LEU A 550 -1.23 -38.56 18.27
C LEU A 550 -1.92 -39.70 17.51
N ARG A 551 -3.04 -39.38 16.87
CA ARG A 551 -3.76 -40.35 16.05
C ARG A 551 -3.14 -40.47 14.66
N ASP A 552 -2.98 -41.66 14.16
CA ASP A 552 -2.47 -41.89 12.80
C ASP A 552 -3.42 -41.33 11.75
N GLY A 553 -2.84 -40.79 10.69
CA GLY A 553 -3.60 -40.14 9.61
C GLY A 553 -4.07 -38.70 9.88
N GLN A 554 -4.05 -38.24 11.16
CA GLN A 554 -4.38 -36.86 11.47
C GLN A 554 -3.26 -35.89 11.03
N PRO A 555 -3.62 -34.71 10.44
CA PRO A 555 -2.64 -33.71 10.08
C PRO A 555 -2.09 -32.97 11.31
N VAL A 556 -1.05 -32.19 11.11
CA VAL A 556 -0.64 -31.12 12.04
C VAL A 556 -1.36 -29.83 11.63
N VAL A 557 -2.12 -29.24 12.53
CA VAL A 557 -2.80 -27.97 12.28
C VAL A 557 -1.85 -26.81 12.53
N VAL A 558 -1.60 -25.98 11.53
CA VAL A 558 -0.89 -24.71 11.66
C VAL A 558 -1.92 -23.58 11.69
N ALA A 559 -2.06 -22.97 12.86
CA ALA A 559 -3.08 -21.94 13.11
C ALA A 559 -2.44 -20.55 13.21
N ILE A 560 -2.99 -19.61 12.44
CA ILE A 560 -2.56 -18.23 12.35
C ILE A 560 -3.78 -17.35 12.62
N CYS A 561 -3.62 -16.31 13.44
CA CYS A 561 -4.67 -15.34 13.70
C CYS A 561 -4.13 -13.92 13.45
N SER A 562 -4.87 -13.09 12.74
CA SER A 562 -4.47 -11.69 12.47
C SER A 562 -4.26 -10.86 13.75
N GLN A 563 -4.93 -11.24 14.84
CA GLN A 563 -4.77 -10.61 16.16
C GLN A 563 -3.77 -11.35 17.08
N GLY A 564 -3.11 -12.39 16.57
CA GLY A 564 -2.10 -13.16 17.27
C GLY A 564 -2.63 -14.43 17.94
N LYS A 565 -1.69 -15.33 18.23
CA LYS A 565 -1.95 -16.69 18.79
C LYS A 565 -2.60 -16.66 20.17
N GLU A 566 -2.26 -15.67 21.02
CA GLU A 566 -2.87 -15.52 22.35
C GLU A 566 -4.38 -15.30 22.24
N ARG A 567 -4.79 -14.39 21.36
CA ARG A 567 -6.20 -14.11 21.14
C ARG A 567 -6.93 -15.30 20.51
N LEU A 568 -6.30 -15.97 19.55
CA LEU A 568 -6.86 -17.20 18.98
C LEU A 568 -7.12 -18.23 20.04
N LEU A 569 -6.13 -18.52 20.87
CA LEU A 569 -6.24 -19.53 21.91
C LEU A 569 -7.34 -19.17 22.92
N LYS A 570 -7.45 -17.89 23.29
CA LYS A 570 -8.50 -17.41 24.21
C LYS A 570 -9.91 -17.54 23.62
N GLU A 571 -10.12 -17.13 22.38
CA GLU A 571 -11.44 -17.09 21.75
C GLU A 571 -11.85 -18.43 21.09
N ARG A 572 -10.87 -19.26 20.72
CA ARG A 572 -11.05 -20.56 20.06
C ARG A 572 -10.54 -21.76 20.88
N SER A 573 -10.43 -21.59 22.18
CA SER A 573 -9.96 -22.65 23.09
C SER A 573 -10.74 -23.97 22.93
N ARG A 574 -12.06 -23.89 22.70
CA ARG A 574 -12.90 -25.08 22.46
C ARG A 574 -12.54 -25.78 21.15
N ASP A 575 -12.40 -25.04 20.06
CA ASP A 575 -11.98 -25.62 18.76
C ASP A 575 -10.61 -26.28 18.86
N VAL A 576 -9.67 -25.65 19.59
CA VAL A 576 -8.32 -26.20 19.85
C VAL A 576 -8.42 -27.46 20.72
N ALA A 577 -9.23 -27.46 21.79
CA ALA A 577 -9.45 -28.63 22.64
C ALA A 577 -10.03 -29.79 21.83
N ASP A 578 -11.02 -29.56 20.99
CA ASP A 578 -11.64 -30.57 20.13
C ASP A 578 -10.65 -31.18 19.14
N LEU A 579 -9.73 -30.38 18.56
CA LEU A 579 -8.65 -30.91 17.71
C LEU A 579 -7.68 -31.80 18.49
N LEU A 580 -7.25 -31.34 19.67
CA LEU A 580 -6.35 -32.11 20.55
C LEU A 580 -6.98 -33.40 21.06
N ALA A 581 -8.25 -33.38 21.44
CA ALA A 581 -9.01 -34.57 21.86
C ALA A 581 -9.13 -35.60 20.73
N ARG A 582 -9.12 -35.17 19.46
CA ARG A 582 -9.08 -36.04 18.28
C ARG A 582 -7.69 -36.59 17.95
N GLY A 583 -6.68 -36.27 18.76
CA GLY A 583 -5.30 -36.70 18.55
C GLY A 583 -4.54 -35.90 17.48
N THR A 584 -4.93 -34.67 17.28
CA THR A 584 -4.35 -33.74 16.30
C THR A 584 -3.44 -32.74 17.00
N ALA A 585 -2.18 -32.60 16.58
CA ALA A 585 -1.30 -31.56 17.08
C ALA A 585 -1.68 -30.18 16.46
N VAL A 586 -1.58 -29.12 17.28
CA VAL A 586 -1.89 -27.75 16.87
C VAL A 586 -0.68 -26.85 17.12
N CYS A 587 -0.17 -26.21 16.07
CA CYS A 587 0.90 -25.21 16.16
C CYS A 587 0.31 -23.81 15.93
N LEU A 588 0.39 -22.96 16.94
CA LEU A 588 -0.01 -21.56 16.89
C LEU A 588 1.20 -20.73 16.49
N VAL A 589 1.07 -19.88 15.45
CA VAL A 589 2.19 -19.13 14.88
C VAL A 589 1.87 -17.64 14.85
N ASP A 590 2.80 -16.81 15.32
CA ASP A 590 2.78 -15.36 15.10
C ASP A 590 3.86 -14.98 14.07
N PRO A 591 3.53 -14.81 12.79
CA PRO A 591 4.44 -14.24 11.82
C PRO A 591 4.77 -12.77 12.17
N ARG A 592 5.84 -12.23 11.58
CA ARG A 592 6.25 -10.84 11.81
C ARG A 592 5.09 -9.85 11.62
N GLY A 593 5.00 -8.85 12.49
CA GLY A 593 3.94 -7.85 12.49
C GLY A 593 2.58 -8.34 13.01
N ILE A 594 2.49 -9.60 13.46
CA ILE A 594 1.30 -10.20 14.04
C ILE A 594 1.61 -10.64 15.50
N GLY A 595 0.61 -10.59 16.37
CA GLY A 595 0.70 -11.06 17.76
C GLY A 595 1.83 -10.39 18.54
N GLU A 596 2.79 -11.17 19.07
CA GLU A 596 3.88 -10.67 19.90
C GLU A 596 4.80 -9.67 19.18
N SER A 597 4.86 -9.69 17.85
CA SER A 597 5.64 -8.75 17.05
C SER A 597 4.82 -7.61 16.43
N LYS A 598 3.54 -7.50 16.81
CA LYS A 598 2.68 -6.40 16.33
C LYS A 598 3.09 -5.09 16.99
N LEU A 599 3.32 -4.08 16.16
CA LEU A 599 3.67 -2.74 16.60
C LEU A 599 2.54 -1.76 16.28
N GLY A 600 1.80 -1.31 17.30
CA GLY A 600 0.79 -0.25 17.18
C GLY A 600 -0.39 -0.60 16.28
N ASP A 601 -0.95 0.41 15.60
CA ASP A 601 -2.19 0.32 14.86
C ASP A 601 -2.04 -0.32 13.47
N SER A 602 -3.13 -0.87 12.95
CA SER A 602 -3.17 -1.55 11.64
C SER A 602 -3.70 -0.69 10.49
N HIS A 603 -4.34 0.45 10.78
CA HIS A 603 -4.93 1.33 9.77
C HIS A 603 -4.64 2.80 10.02
N GLY A 604 -4.70 3.59 8.93
CA GLY A 604 -4.50 5.03 8.96
C GLY A 604 -3.10 5.47 8.53
N ARG A 605 -3.00 6.69 8.02
CA ARG A 605 -1.78 7.27 7.43
C ARG A 605 -0.53 7.13 8.31
N ARG A 606 -0.69 7.29 9.63
CA ARG A 606 0.41 7.28 10.61
C ARG A 606 0.55 5.97 11.36
N SER A 607 -0.22 4.95 10.99
CA SER A 607 -0.15 3.65 11.66
C SER A 607 1.19 2.96 11.43
N SER A 608 1.55 2.09 12.36
CA SER A 608 2.76 1.28 12.23
C SER A 608 2.68 0.33 11.03
N ALA A 609 1.51 -0.25 10.76
CA ALA A 609 1.29 -1.10 9.59
C ALA A 609 1.51 -0.34 8.28
N THR A 610 0.99 0.90 8.18
CA THR A 610 1.20 1.78 7.04
C THR A 610 2.68 2.11 6.84
N SER A 611 3.39 2.47 7.90
CA SER A 611 4.82 2.79 7.84
C SER A 611 5.67 1.59 7.42
N MET A 612 5.41 0.41 8.00
CA MET A 612 6.11 -0.83 7.63
C MET A 612 5.81 -1.26 6.19
N SER A 613 4.55 -1.16 5.76
CA SER A 613 4.15 -1.50 4.38
C SER A 613 4.75 -0.55 3.36
N SER A 614 4.81 0.75 3.65
CA SER A 614 5.46 1.75 2.82
C SER A 614 6.96 1.49 2.66
N THR A 615 7.65 1.16 3.75
CA THR A 615 9.07 0.79 3.69
C THR A 615 9.28 -0.51 2.92
N ALA A 616 8.43 -1.52 3.13
CA ALA A 616 8.45 -2.77 2.39
C ALA A 616 8.22 -2.55 0.88
N LEU A 617 7.32 -1.62 0.51
CA LEU A 617 7.10 -1.19 -0.87
C LEU A 617 8.37 -0.63 -1.51
N MET A 618 9.08 0.28 -0.82
CA MET A 618 10.34 0.85 -1.30
C MET A 618 11.45 -0.19 -1.44
N LEU A 619 11.48 -1.19 -0.57
CA LEU A 619 12.43 -2.32 -0.62
C LEU A 619 12.05 -3.39 -1.66
N GLY A 620 10.87 -3.32 -2.29
CA GLY A 620 10.38 -4.34 -3.21
C GLY A 620 10.06 -5.68 -2.55
N THR A 621 9.78 -5.69 -1.25
CA THR A 621 9.53 -6.92 -0.47
C THR A 621 8.23 -6.79 0.32
N PRO A 622 7.05 -7.04 -0.28
CA PRO A 622 5.76 -6.91 0.39
C PRO A 622 5.73 -7.64 1.74
N LEU A 623 5.12 -7.01 2.76
CA LEU A 623 5.14 -7.56 4.12
C LEU A 623 4.46 -8.93 4.19
N LEU A 624 3.38 -9.12 3.44
CA LEU A 624 2.68 -10.41 3.34
C LEU A 624 3.61 -11.53 2.80
N GLY A 625 4.51 -11.21 1.86
CA GLY A 625 5.52 -12.15 1.38
C GLY A 625 6.53 -12.54 2.46
N GLN A 626 6.94 -11.57 3.28
CA GLN A 626 7.83 -11.83 4.41
C GLN A 626 7.14 -12.67 5.50
N GLN A 627 5.86 -12.42 5.77
CA GLN A 627 5.02 -13.21 6.69
C GLN A 627 4.83 -14.66 6.20
N LEU A 628 4.66 -14.84 4.89
CA LEU A 628 4.60 -16.17 4.28
C LEU A 628 5.89 -16.98 4.52
N ARG A 629 7.07 -16.34 4.44
CA ARG A 629 8.34 -16.99 4.78
C ARG A 629 8.36 -17.45 6.24
N ASP A 630 7.82 -16.64 7.16
CA ASP A 630 7.76 -17.00 8.59
C ASP A 630 6.88 -18.23 8.84
N VAL A 631 5.73 -18.31 8.18
CA VAL A 631 4.86 -19.50 8.27
C VAL A 631 5.56 -20.74 7.72
N ARG A 632 6.22 -20.61 6.56
CA ARG A 632 6.98 -21.70 5.93
C ARG A 632 8.19 -22.14 6.80
N LEU A 633 8.82 -21.19 7.51
CA LEU A 633 9.87 -21.49 8.49
C LEU A 633 9.33 -22.36 9.62
N ALA A 634 8.16 -22.01 10.19
CA ALA A 634 7.51 -22.82 11.22
C ALA A 634 7.18 -24.23 10.72
N MET A 635 6.65 -24.35 9.51
CA MET A 635 6.36 -25.66 8.88
C MET A 635 7.64 -26.47 8.64
N THR A 636 8.72 -25.83 8.22
CA THR A 636 10.03 -26.49 8.03
C THR A 636 10.56 -27.05 9.35
N TRP A 637 10.35 -26.32 10.46
CA TRP A 637 10.70 -26.80 11.79
C TRP A 637 9.81 -27.97 12.22
N LEU A 638 8.48 -27.89 12.01
CA LEU A 638 7.52 -28.95 12.36
C LEU A 638 7.82 -30.28 11.63
N ARG A 639 8.23 -30.23 10.35
CA ARG A 639 8.61 -31.42 9.57
C ARG A 639 9.82 -32.17 10.17
N LYS A 640 10.65 -31.49 10.95
CA LYS A 640 11.83 -32.06 11.62
C LYS A 640 11.52 -32.63 12.98
N GLN A 641 10.33 -32.38 13.56
CA GLN A 641 9.96 -32.92 14.87
C GLN A 641 9.70 -34.42 14.78
N PRO A 642 10.34 -35.27 15.65
CA PRO A 642 10.26 -36.74 15.55
C PRO A 642 8.82 -37.27 15.56
N ASP A 643 7.99 -36.72 16.46
CA ASP A 643 6.59 -37.15 16.65
C ASP A 643 5.67 -36.74 15.49
N LEU A 644 6.08 -35.77 14.67
CA LEU A 644 5.29 -35.20 13.59
C LEU A 644 5.79 -35.60 12.20
N LYS A 645 6.90 -36.33 12.13
CA LYS A 645 7.55 -36.72 10.87
C LYS A 645 6.60 -37.46 9.94
N GLY A 646 6.53 -37.04 8.68
CA GLY A 646 5.72 -37.65 7.62
C GLY A 646 4.22 -37.33 7.70
N ARG A 647 3.77 -36.53 8.66
CA ARG A 647 2.38 -36.08 8.72
C ARG A 647 2.12 -34.96 7.69
N ARG A 648 0.91 -34.93 7.14
CA ARG A 648 0.43 -33.78 6.34
C ARG A 648 0.07 -32.64 7.28
N PHE A 649 -0.09 -31.45 6.69
CA PHE A 649 -0.51 -30.25 7.41
C PHE A 649 -1.95 -29.86 7.06
N ALA A 650 -2.61 -29.19 7.99
CA ALA A 650 -3.84 -28.46 7.74
C ALA A 650 -3.64 -27.00 8.20
N LEU A 651 -4.18 -26.05 7.45
CA LEU A 651 -3.97 -24.62 7.70
C LEU A 651 -5.25 -24.00 8.25
N TRP A 652 -5.11 -23.24 9.31
CA TRP A 652 -6.17 -22.45 9.91
C TRP A 652 -5.77 -20.98 9.93
N GLY A 653 -6.41 -20.15 9.08
CA GLY A 653 -6.21 -18.70 9.03
C GLY A 653 -7.46 -17.97 9.47
N GLU A 654 -7.40 -17.19 10.56
CA GLU A 654 -8.57 -16.48 11.06
C GLU A 654 -8.30 -15.02 11.38
N SER A 655 -9.24 -14.14 11.02
CA SER A 655 -9.37 -12.79 11.56
C SER A 655 -10.54 -12.74 12.53
N LEU A 656 -10.27 -12.25 13.73
CA LEU A 656 -11.25 -12.06 14.80
C LEU A 656 -11.80 -10.63 14.82
N THR A 657 -11.47 -9.80 13.83
CA THR A 657 -12.03 -8.46 13.69
C THR A 657 -13.54 -8.56 13.43
N PRO A 658 -14.36 -7.90 14.24
CA PRO A 658 -15.80 -7.87 14.01
C PRO A 658 -16.12 -7.20 12.67
N PRO A 659 -17.07 -7.74 11.88
CA PRO A 659 -17.53 -7.05 10.68
C PRO A 659 -18.31 -5.77 11.04
N ASN A 660 -18.21 -4.77 10.17
CA ASN A 660 -18.98 -3.56 10.28
C ASN A 660 -20.45 -3.83 9.91
N PRO A 661 -21.40 -3.15 10.56
CA PRO A 661 -22.81 -3.21 10.16
C PRO A 661 -22.99 -2.52 8.79
N ASP A 662 -24.00 -2.93 8.02
CA ASP A 662 -24.31 -2.34 6.71
C ASP A 662 -24.63 -0.84 6.79
N THR A 663 -25.08 -0.38 7.95
CA THR A 663 -25.40 1.04 8.24
C THR A 663 -24.21 1.86 8.68
N ALA A 664 -22.99 1.29 8.76
CA ALA A 664 -21.80 2.03 9.15
C ALA A 664 -21.56 3.20 8.19
N LEU A 665 -21.42 4.39 8.75
CA LEU A 665 -21.08 5.60 8.01
C LEU A 665 -19.57 5.76 7.96
N PHE A 666 -19.03 5.77 6.76
CA PHE A 666 -17.61 5.94 6.51
C PHE A 666 -17.33 7.42 6.25
N ARG A 667 -16.60 8.05 7.15
CA ARG A 667 -16.13 9.44 7.07
C ARG A 667 -14.60 9.47 6.99
N GLN A 668 -14.07 10.66 6.77
CA GLN A 668 -12.61 10.81 6.76
C GLN A 668 -12.00 10.36 8.08
N PRO A 669 -10.97 9.48 8.06
CA PRO A 669 -10.35 8.93 9.28
C PRO A 669 -9.68 9.95 10.21
N ARG A 670 -9.49 11.20 9.77
CA ARG A 670 -8.89 12.26 10.59
C ARG A 670 -9.83 12.96 11.55
N ASP A 671 -11.13 12.76 11.42
CA ASP A 671 -12.10 13.29 12.38
C ASP A 671 -12.23 12.32 13.57
N ASP A 672 -11.13 12.17 14.31
CA ASP A 672 -10.79 11.10 15.22
C ASP A 672 -11.65 10.93 16.47
N ASP A 673 -12.67 11.78 16.68
CA ASP A 673 -13.54 11.68 17.86
C ASP A 673 -14.74 10.76 17.65
N GLN A 674 -14.89 10.16 16.50
CA GLN A 674 -15.89 9.14 16.23
C GLN A 674 -15.24 7.77 16.19
N ALA A 675 -15.93 6.78 16.76
CA ALA A 675 -15.52 5.39 16.57
C ALA A 675 -15.48 5.09 15.07
N LEU A 676 -14.28 5.00 14.53
CA LEU A 676 -14.09 4.62 13.14
C LEU A 676 -14.58 3.19 12.94
N PRO A 677 -15.18 2.87 11.79
CA PRO A 677 -15.47 1.49 11.44
C PRO A 677 -14.17 0.66 11.50
N ALA A 678 -14.30 -0.59 11.94
CA ALA A 678 -13.15 -1.48 12.05
C ALA A 678 -12.58 -1.80 10.66
N PRO A 679 -11.26 -1.63 10.43
CA PRO A 679 -10.64 -2.09 9.20
C PRO A 679 -10.64 -3.62 9.17
N SER A 680 -10.76 -4.23 7.99
CA SER A 680 -10.50 -5.65 7.85
C SER A 680 -9.01 -5.95 8.09
N GLU A 681 -8.72 -7.05 8.77
CA GLU A 681 -7.37 -7.54 9.02
C GLU A 681 -7.19 -8.95 8.42
N PRO A 682 -7.12 -9.08 7.08
CA PRO A 682 -7.20 -10.37 6.39
C PRO A 682 -5.87 -11.14 6.31
N GLN A 683 -4.82 -10.71 7.02
CA GLN A 683 -3.47 -11.28 6.90
C GLN A 683 -3.44 -12.80 7.11
N ALA A 684 -4.02 -13.30 8.20
CA ALA A 684 -3.98 -14.72 8.53
C ALA A 684 -4.78 -15.60 7.54
N PRO A 685 -6.00 -15.24 7.12
CA PRO A 685 -6.70 -15.91 6.02
C PRO A 685 -5.90 -15.93 4.71
N LEU A 686 -5.29 -14.81 4.32
CA LEU A 686 -4.45 -14.73 3.11
C LEU A 686 -3.21 -15.61 3.23
N LEU A 687 -2.54 -15.61 4.38
CA LEU A 687 -1.36 -16.46 4.64
C LEU A 687 -1.71 -17.94 4.55
N ALA A 688 -2.87 -18.36 5.07
CA ALA A 688 -3.31 -19.75 4.94
C ALA A 688 -3.54 -20.15 3.47
N LEU A 689 -4.19 -19.32 2.67
CA LEU A 689 -4.41 -19.57 1.24
C LEU A 689 -3.10 -19.59 0.45
N LEU A 690 -2.21 -18.60 0.68
CA LEU A 690 -0.91 -18.54 0.04
C LEU A 690 -0.02 -19.73 0.43
N THR A 691 0.05 -20.07 1.72
CA THR A 691 0.78 -21.27 2.17
C THR A 691 0.25 -22.51 1.48
N GLY A 692 -1.07 -22.62 1.33
CA GLY A 692 -1.70 -23.69 0.56
C GLY A 692 -1.27 -23.73 -0.91
N LEU A 693 -1.04 -22.60 -1.55
CA LEU A 693 -0.50 -22.55 -2.92
C LEU A 693 0.97 -23.00 -2.98
N PHE A 694 1.78 -22.63 -1.98
CA PHE A 694 3.23 -22.83 -1.99
C PHE A 694 3.70 -24.19 -1.47
N GLU A 695 2.98 -24.82 -0.52
CA GLU A 695 3.35 -26.10 0.09
C GLU A 695 2.54 -27.26 -0.50
N ASP A 696 3.18 -28.42 -0.69
CA ASP A 696 2.56 -29.57 -1.38
C ASP A 696 1.93 -30.57 -0.41
N ASP A 697 2.34 -30.58 0.86
CA ASP A 697 1.89 -31.52 1.91
C ASP A 697 0.68 -31.03 2.73
N ILE A 698 -0.10 -30.12 2.17
CA ILE A 698 -1.34 -29.59 2.78
C ILE A 698 -2.52 -30.53 2.47
N SER A 699 -3.33 -30.87 3.48
CA SER A 699 -4.54 -31.68 3.34
C SER A 699 -5.83 -30.86 3.34
N ALA A 700 -5.86 -29.81 4.17
CA ALA A 700 -7.04 -28.96 4.34
C ALA A 700 -6.67 -27.51 4.66
N ILE A 701 -7.55 -26.57 4.31
CA ILE A 701 -7.45 -25.16 4.63
C ILE A 701 -8.80 -24.68 5.13
N TYR A 702 -8.78 -24.04 6.29
CA TYR A 702 -9.92 -23.31 6.84
C TYR A 702 -9.55 -21.84 7.02
N THR A 703 -10.41 -20.95 6.52
CA THR A 703 -10.25 -19.51 6.74
C THR A 703 -11.54 -18.88 7.21
N ALA A 704 -11.43 -17.91 8.14
CA ALA A 704 -12.57 -17.12 8.60
C ALA A 704 -12.22 -15.63 8.74
N GLY A 705 -13.17 -14.74 8.43
CA GLY A 705 -13.01 -13.30 8.54
C GLY A 705 -12.02 -12.69 7.54
N GLY A 706 -11.72 -13.39 6.44
CA GLY A 706 -10.85 -12.90 5.38
C GLY A 706 -11.60 -12.09 4.33
N LEU A 707 -10.86 -11.36 3.47
CA LEU A 707 -11.42 -10.68 2.31
C LEU A 707 -11.98 -11.69 1.30
N THR A 708 -13.12 -11.38 0.71
CA THR A 708 -13.66 -12.13 -0.43
C THR A 708 -12.87 -11.89 -1.70
N SER A 709 -12.34 -10.66 -1.87
CA SER A 709 -11.70 -10.21 -3.10
C SER A 709 -10.89 -8.94 -2.85
N TRP A 710 -9.68 -8.85 -3.39
CA TRP A 710 -8.96 -7.57 -3.46
C TRP A 710 -9.68 -6.55 -4.36
N ARG A 711 -10.44 -7.02 -5.37
CA ARG A 711 -11.25 -6.15 -6.21
C ARG A 711 -12.31 -5.38 -5.40
N SER A 712 -12.78 -5.92 -4.27
CA SER A 712 -13.72 -5.23 -3.39
C SER A 712 -13.17 -3.94 -2.79
N LEU A 713 -11.84 -3.78 -2.71
CA LEU A 713 -11.15 -2.56 -2.28
C LEU A 713 -11.17 -1.44 -3.34
N LEU A 714 -11.62 -1.74 -4.57
CA LEU A 714 -11.70 -0.76 -5.67
C LEU A 714 -13.12 -0.20 -5.83
N SER A 715 -14.10 -0.67 -5.06
CA SER A 715 -15.52 -0.33 -5.26
C SER A 715 -15.88 1.09 -4.86
N ASP A 716 -15.04 1.76 -4.08
CA ASP A 716 -15.31 3.08 -3.54
C ASP A 716 -14.01 3.88 -3.35
N TYR A 717 -14.12 5.11 -2.84
CA TYR A 717 -13.01 6.04 -2.61
C TYR A 717 -12.16 5.70 -1.38
N LEU A 718 -12.62 4.83 -0.49
CA LEU A 718 -11.98 4.49 0.79
C LEU A 718 -11.50 3.04 0.80
N VAL A 719 -10.27 2.82 1.25
CA VAL A 719 -9.71 1.50 1.52
C VAL A 719 -9.74 1.23 3.01
N LEU A 720 -10.66 0.36 3.47
CA LEU A 720 -10.82 0.01 4.88
C LEU A 720 -10.25 -1.38 5.18
N THR A 721 -8.94 -1.53 4.98
CA THR A 721 -8.21 -2.77 5.29
C THR A 721 -6.83 -2.45 5.84
N ALA A 722 -6.25 -3.39 6.56
CA ALA A 722 -4.89 -3.26 7.08
C ALA A 722 -3.88 -3.19 5.93
N TYR A 723 -3.03 -2.15 5.90
CA TYR A 723 -2.13 -1.89 4.78
C TYR A 723 -0.99 -2.91 4.66
N ASP A 724 -0.65 -3.61 5.72
CA ASP A 724 0.31 -4.72 5.73
C ASP A 724 -0.19 -6.00 5.05
N SER A 725 -1.49 -6.09 4.75
CA SER A 725 -2.09 -7.16 3.96
C SER A 725 -2.11 -6.90 2.45
N LEU A 726 -1.71 -5.70 2.02
CA LEU A 726 -1.78 -5.28 0.62
C LEU A 726 -0.54 -5.74 -0.16
N VAL A 727 -0.77 -6.22 -1.36
CA VAL A 727 0.28 -6.67 -2.27
C VAL A 727 0.19 -5.86 -3.57
N PRO A 728 1.18 -5.00 -3.87
CA PRO A 728 1.19 -4.25 -5.11
C PRO A 728 1.16 -5.18 -6.33
N GLY A 729 0.21 -4.96 -7.23
CA GLY A 729 0.02 -5.78 -8.42
C GLY A 729 -0.75 -7.08 -8.20
N ALA A 730 -1.35 -7.32 -7.02
CA ALA A 730 -2.10 -8.56 -6.74
C ALA A 730 -3.11 -8.89 -7.85
N LEU A 731 -3.94 -7.93 -8.25
CA LEU A 731 -4.97 -8.13 -9.28
C LEU A 731 -4.41 -8.35 -10.70
N THR A 732 -3.13 -8.06 -10.94
CA THR A 732 -2.49 -8.40 -12.22
C THR A 732 -2.18 -9.90 -12.34
N VAL A 733 -2.02 -10.58 -11.19
CA VAL A 733 -1.74 -12.02 -11.10
C VAL A 733 -3.03 -12.82 -10.93
N GLY A 734 -3.91 -12.36 -10.06
CA GLY A 734 -5.20 -12.97 -9.79
C GLY A 734 -5.83 -12.40 -8.52
N ASP A 735 -7.13 -12.60 -8.36
CA ASP A 735 -7.85 -12.28 -7.14
C ASP A 735 -7.84 -13.46 -6.14
N ILE A 736 -8.42 -13.29 -4.96
CA ILE A 736 -8.49 -14.31 -3.91
C ILE A 736 -9.16 -15.61 -4.41
N ALA A 737 -10.21 -15.48 -5.22
CA ALA A 737 -10.84 -16.64 -5.87
C ALA A 737 -9.85 -17.45 -6.72
N ASP A 738 -8.92 -16.77 -7.38
CA ASP A 738 -7.89 -17.40 -8.22
C ASP A 738 -6.83 -18.15 -7.42
N LEU A 739 -6.64 -17.79 -6.13
CA LEU A 739 -5.81 -18.55 -5.21
C LEU A 739 -6.51 -19.83 -4.71
N ILE A 740 -7.84 -19.77 -4.54
CA ILE A 740 -8.64 -20.86 -3.98
C ILE A 740 -8.80 -21.99 -4.99
N GLU A 741 -9.09 -21.67 -6.24
CA GLU A 741 -9.45 -22.65 -7.27
C GLU A 741 -8.36 -23.74 -7.50
N PRO A 742 -7.07 -23.39 -7.71
CA PRO A 742 -6.03 -24.39 -7.90
C PRO A 742 -5.72 -25.21 -6.64
N VAL A 743 -6.03 -24.65 -5.47
CA VAL A 743 -5.81 -25.32 -4.18
C VAL A 743 -6.94 -26.30 -3.87
N ARG A 744 -8.16 -26.04 -4.33
CA ARG A 744 -9.32 -26.94 -4.17
C ARG A 744 -9.22 -28.21 -5.01
N SER A 745 -8.38 -28.26 -6.03
CA SER A 745 -8.28 -29.41 -6.92
C SER A 745 -7.84 -30.71 -6.19
N ASP A 746 -7.03 -30.59 -5.14
CA ASP A 746 -6.43 -31.69 -4.40
C ASP A 746 -6.53 -31.56 -2.88
N ARG A 747 -7.25 -30.56 -2.36
CA ARG A 747 -7.37 -30.19 -0.95
C ARG A 747 -8.76 -29.74 -0.58
N ARG A 748 -9.10 -29.94 0.68
CA ARG A 748 -10.34 -29.38 1.23
C ARG A 748 -10.13 -27.92 1.60
N VAL A 749 -10.98 -27.03 1.09
CA VAL A 749 -10.92 -25.59 1.40
C VAL A 749 -12.29 -25.10 1.87
N ARG A 750 -12.31 -24.53 3.06
CA ARG A 750 -13.50 -23.90 3.66
C ARG A 750 -13.22 -22.43 3.97
N ILE A 751 -14.13 -21.56 3.56
CA ILE A 751 -14.09 -20.13 3.81
C ILE A 751 -15.39 -19.74 4.50
N GLU A 752 -15.27 -19.09 5.66
CA GLU A 752 -16.40 -18.66 6.47
C GLU A 752 -16.27 -17.19 6.87
N ALA A 753 -17.41 -16.55 7.16
CA ALA A 753 -17.49 -15.18 7.64
C ALA A 753 -16.64 -14.18 6.83
N ALA A 754 -16.52 -14.40 5.51
CA ALA A 754 -15.74 -13.52 4.64
C ALA A 754 -16.34 -12.12 4.56
N VAL A 755 -15.48 -11.11 4.40
CA VAL A 755 -15.84 -9.69 4.38
C VAL A 755 -15.47 -9.03 3.06
N ASP A 756 -16.13 -7.92 2.76
CA ASP A 756 -15.80 -7.05 1.62
C ASP A 756 -14.72 -6.01 1.98
N GLY A 757 -14.39 -5.11 1.05
CA GLY A 757 -13.41 -4.04 1.23
C GLY A 757 -13.79 -2.98 2.28
N TRP A 758 -15.03 -3.02 2.80
CA TRP A 758 -15.54 -2.18 3.88
C TRP A 758 -15.65 -2.94 5.20
N ASN A 759 -15.05 -4.13 5.27
CA ASN A 759 -15.17 -5.05 6.39
C ASN A 759 -16.63 -5.39 6.73
N ARG A 760 -17.52 -5.47 5.75
CA ARG A 760 -18.90 -5.92 5.90
C ARG A 760 -18.99 -7.39 5.57
N GLN A 761 -19.79 -8.12 6.34
CA GLN A 761 -19.94 -9.55 6.11
C GLN A 761 -20.67 -9.84 4.79
N VAL A 762 -20.10 -10.72 3.98
CA VAL A 762 -20.74 -11.16 2.74
C VAL A 762 -21.73 -12.28 3.05
N PRO A 763 -23.03 -12.14 2.73
CA PRO A 763 -24.10 -13.08 3.16
C PRO A 763 -23.86 -14.53 2.74
N ALA A 764 -23.30 -14.77 1.56
CA ALA A 764 -23.03 -16.12 1.04
C ALA A 764 -22.12 -16.97 1.96
N ASN A 765 -21.29 -16.33 2.79
CA ASN A 765 -20.30 -16.96 3.66
C ASN A 765 -20.53 -16.65 5.14
N ALA A 766 -21.74 -16.20 5.51
CA ALA A 766 -22.01 -15.70 6.85
C ALA A 766 -22.04 -16.78 7.94
N LYS A 767 -22.38 -18.03 7.57
CA LYS A 767 -22.52 -19.14 8.53
C LYS A 767 -21.14 -19.63 8.99
N ARG A 768 -20.93 -19.70 10.31
CA ARG A 768 -19.74 -20.33 10.91
C ARG A 768 -20.09 -21.73 11.42
N GLU A 769 -19.37 -22.74 10.94
CA GLU A 769 -19.44 -24.12 11.39
C GLU A 769 -18.21 -24.50 12.22
N GLY A 770 -17.16 -23.70 12.16
CA GLY A 770 -15.92 -23.87 12.88
C GLY A 770 -14.87 -24.72 12.15
N PRO A 771 -13.59 -24.66 12.61
CA PRO A 771 -12.46 -25.27 11.93
C PRO A 771 -12.37 -26.79 12.10
N THR A 772 -12.79 -27.34 13.25
CA THR A 772 -12.50 -28.72 13.67
C THR A 772 -12.94 -29.74 12.63
N LYS A 773 -14.19 -29.65 12.20
CA LYS A 773 -14.75 -30.57 11.20
C LYS A 773 -13.99 -30.56 9.87
N TRP A 774 -13.57 -29.39 9.41
CA TRP A 774 -12.96 -29.20 8.09
C TRP A 774 -11.47 -29.54 8.04
N LEU A 775 -10.78 -29.39 9.17
CA LEU A 775 -9.33 -29.60 9.23
C LEU A 775 -8.96 -31.08 9.39
N VAL A 776 -9.82 -31.91 10.01
CA VAL A 776 -9.46 -33.27 10.42
C VAL A 776 -10.38 -34.39 9.89
N GLU A 777 -11.50 -34.07 9.29
CA GLU A 777 -12.39 -35.01 8.61
C GLU A 777 -12.17 -35.03 7.09
#